data_006cd5a289befae9963cb2ba20e15911
#
_entry.id   006cd5a289befae9963cb2ba20e15911
#
_cell.length_a   1.000
_cell.length_b   1.000
_cell.length_c   1.000
_cell.angle_alpha   90.00
_cell.angle_beta   90.00
_cell.angle_gamma   90.00
#
_symmetry.space_group_name_H-M   'P 1'
#
loop_
_entity.id
_entity.type
_entity.pdbx_description
1 polymer ?
#
loop_
_entity_poly.entity_id
_entity_poly.type
_entity_poly.pdbx_seq_one_letter_code
_entity_poly.pdbx_strand_id
1 'polypeptide(L)'
;MFEEKNWEQEFKTRLEKHYNEMRWLYMELYHNDEQAFDYFLSMLYQYYSERSPLLKDWDQARELVPDWYKGNEMLGMLMYTNCFAGNLKGVREHLDYIQECGVNYLHLMPLLESPKDRGDGGYAVSNFRKVQPELGTMEDLAALGDECHSLGMCVCIDFVMNHTSEDHEWAKRARAGEKEYQDRYFFYDDWDIPNQFEKTVPQVFPTTAPGNFSWCEEAGKVVMTTFYPYQWDLNYANPTVFNDMTADMLNLCNHGVDIVRLDATPYIWKELGTNCRNLPQVHTLVRLMHMASDIVCPGTLLLGEVVMEPKEVVPYFGTVEKPECHMLYNVTTMASLWHTVATKDVRLLRHQMDTVFELPKQYTFLNYLRCHDDIGWGLDYKYLKQFGIEEVPHKKYLNDYLRGLGDFGSDCRGELYNDDPRLGDARLCGTTASLCGIEAAEYEQNDWKLDRAIRLDLMLHAFMFVQSGIPVLYSGDEIGQKNDYDYHNDPIKCEDSRYLHRGDLRWDEVARRNDPSSREGRIFSGLQELIEIRREYGVFEGEARTWTIETYNNHVLGIGRYYKGEKLIALFNFSDGEQTAWISEVEDYYNLVTGEHCLAENYRLEPYGFVWLMTSFNRKRPMRKVPAIKAEAVKAEEVKTEEVKAEEVKAEAPAEKPAEKPADKKPAAKKPARKKTAPKKEVKAAEAPAAEEKAEAAPEKPAKKAAAKRTRKPAAKKAEAAPVKAEEKPAEEKPTEEKPAAETAAEEKPEA
;
A
#
# COMPACT_ATOMS: atom_id res chain seq x y z
N MET A 1 -6.13 -16.12 40.90
CA MET A 1 -7.58 -15.85 40.98
C MET A 1 -7.85 -14.94 39.81
N PHE A 2 -8.31 -15.52 38.69
CA PHE A 2 -8.72 -14.71 37.53
C PHE A 2 -10.09 -14.14 37.89
N GLU A 3 -10.20 -12.81 38.01
CA GLU A 3 -11.49 -12.15 38.07
C GLU A 3 -12.25 -12.53 36.79
N GLU A 4 -13.46 -13.04 36.89
CA GLU A 4 -14.34 -13.22 35.75
C GLU A 4 -14.53 -11.84 35.10
N LYS A 5 -13.97 -11.65 33.90
CA LYS A 5 -14.08 -10.40 33.17
C LYS A 5 -15.54 -10.21 32.74
N ASN A 6 -16.09 -9.05 33.05
CA ASN A 6 -17.45 -8.69 32.65
C ASN A 6 -17.45 -8.03 31.25
N TRP A 7 -17.31 -8.84 30.22
CA TRP A 7 -17.28 -8.39 28.82
C TRP A 7 -18.50 -7.58 28.41
N GLU A 8 -19.69 -7.92 28.94
CA GLU A 8 -20.89 -7.16 28.66
C GLU A 8 -20.82 -5.72 29.17
N GLN A 9 -20.18 -5.49 30.32
CA GLN A 9 -19.99 -4.15 30.85
C GLN A 9 -18.97 -3.34 30.02
N GLU A 10 -17.95 -3.97 29.49
CA GLU A 10 -16.98 -3.30 28.61
C GLU A 10 -17.61 -2.82 27.33
N PHE A 11 -18.41 -3.69 26.66
CA PHE A 11 -19.17 -3.30 25.47
C PHE A 11 -20.06 -2.09 25.77
N LYS A 12 -20.82 -2.12 26.87
CA LYS A 12 -21.69 -1.01 27.28
C LYS A 12 -20.89 0.28 27.48
N THR A 13 -19.76 0.20 28.16
CA THR A 13 -18.92 1.38 28.43
C THR A 13 -18.39 2.00 27.12
N ARG A 14 -17.93 1.18 26.17
CA ARG A 14 -17.46 1.63 24.86
C ARG A 14 -18.63 2.21 24.03
N LEU A 15 -19.78 1.54 24.03
CA LEU A 15 -20.97 2.03 23.35
C LEU A 15 -21.44 3.39 23.91
N GLU A 16 -21.52 3.54 25.25
CA GLU A 16 -21.91 4.80 25.90
C GLU A 16 -20.99 5.98 25.49
N LYS A 17 -19.70 5.73 25.32
CA LYS A 17 -18.72 6.74 24.88
C LYS A 17 -19.06 7.28 23.49
N HIS A 18 -19.51 6.44 22.57
CA HIS A 18 -19.73 6.79 21.16
C HIS A 18 -21.19 6.98 20.77
N TYR A 19 -22.14 6.51 21.56
CA TYR A 19 -23.57 6.41 21.21
C TYR A 19 -24.19 7.71 20.69
N ASN A 20 -23.96 8.82 21.37
CA ASN A 20 -24.62 10.09 21.01
C ASN A 20 -24.12 10.62 19.66
N GLU A 21 -22.82 10.59 19.41
CA GLU A 21 -22.22 11.01 18.14
C GLU A 21 -22.62 10.05 17.03
N MET A 22 -22.47 8.75 17.26
CA MET A 22 -22.82 7.68 16.30
C MET A 22 -24.29 7.80 15.87
N ARG A 23 -25.19 7.93 16.85
CA ARG A 23 -26.62 8.08 16.54
C ARG A 23 -26.90 9.36 15.75
N TRP A 24 -26.30 10.49 16.13
CA TRP A 24 -26.49 11.75 15.42
C TRP A 24 -26.01 11.65 13.97
N LEU A 25 -24.81 11.17 13.72
CA LEU A 25 -24.26 10.99 12.37
C LEU A 25 -25.09 10.02 11.52
N TYR A 26 -25.48 8.90 12.11
CA TYR A 26 -26.29 7.89 11.42
C TYR A 26 -27.68 8.44 11.05
N MET A 27 -28.36 9.11 11.98
CA MET A 27 -29.69 9.70 11.74
C MET A 27 -29.65 10.82 10.71
N GLU A 28 -28.59 11.63 10.70
CA GLU A 28 -28.42 12.69 9.68
C GLU A 28 -28.19 12.07 8.30
N LEU A 29 -27.36 11.04 8.21
CA LEU A 29 -27.02 10.38 6.94
C LEU A 29 -28.22 9.61 6.37
N TYR A 30 -29.01 8.93 7.21
CA TYR A 30 -30.10 8.03 6.81
C TYR A 30 -31.50 8.55 7.18
N HIS A 31 -31.66 9.87 7.23
CA HIS A 31 -32.96 10.55 7.36
C HIS A 31 -33.83 10.05 8.52
N ASN A 32 -33.20 9.79 9.69
CA ASN A 32 -33.81 9.29 10.92
C ASN A 32 -34.41 7.87 10.81
N ASP A 33 -33.73 6.96 10.09
CA ASP A 33 -34.11 5.54 10.07
C ASP A 33 -33.71 4.84 11.37
N GLU A 34 -34.60 4.92 12.37
CA GLU A 34 -34.43 4.28 13.69
C GLU A 34 -34.34 2.76 13.58
N GLN A 35 -35.04 2.13 12.66
CA GLN A 35 -35.01 0.67 12.52
C GLN A 35 -33.69 0.18 11.99
N ALA A 36 -33.09 0.87 11.01
CA ALA A 36 -31.77 0.55 10.49
C ALA A 36 -30.69 0.79 11.54
N PHE A 37 -30.83 1.82 12.38
CA PHE A 37 -29.91 2.08 13.48
C PHE A 37 -29.99 1.03 14.59
N ASP A 38 -31.21 0.62 15.00
CA ASP A 38 -31.38 -0.44 15.99
C ASP A 38 -30.80 -1.78 15.51
N TYR A 39 -30.93 -2.06 14.20
CA TYR A 39 -30.27 -3.20 13.58
C TYR A 39 -28.74 -3.07 13.67
N PHE A 40 -28.20 -1.88 13.34
CA PHE A 40 -26.76 -1.60 13.44
C PHE A 40 -26.21 -1.85 14.85
N LEU A 41 -26.89 -1.34 15.88
CA LEU A 41 -26.48 -1.59 17.28
C LEU A 41 -26.53 -3.08 17.66
N SER A 42 -27.57 -3.79 17.20
CA SER A 42 -27.71 -5.22 17.45
C SER A 42 -26.59 -6.02 16.78
N MET A 43 -26.19 -5.62 15.58
CA MET A 43 -25.09 -6.20 14.83
C MET A 43 -23.75 -5.96 15.54
N LEU A 44 -23.49 -4.74 16.04
CA LEU A 44 -22.26 -4.47 16.83
C LEU A 44 -22.17 -5.37 18.06
N TYR A 45 -23.28 -5.54 18.79
CA TYR A 45 -23.31 -6.45 19.96
C TYR A 45 -23.09 -7.90 19.57
N GLN A 46 -23.64 -8.35 18.43
CA GLN A 46 -23.43 -9.71 17.94
C GLN A 46 -21.93 -9.96 17.67
N TYR A 47 -21.27 -9.11 16.87
CA TYR A 47 -19.84 -9.29 16.54
C TYR A 47 -18.94 -9.16 17.76
N TYR A 48 -19.28 -8.27 18.71
CA TYR A 48 -18.58 -8.23 19.99
C TYR A 48 -18.76 -9.54 20.77
N SER A 49 -19.95 -10.12 20.80
CA SER A 49 -20.23 -11.37 21.52
C SER A 49 -19.46 -12.55 20.89
N GLU A 50 -19.39 -12.58 19.57
CA GLU A 50 -18.70 -13.62 18.79
C GLU A 50 -17.17 -13.48 18.85
N ARG A 51 -16.63 -12.30 19.19
CA ARG A 51 -15.19 -12.05 19.29
C ARG A 51 -14.55 -12.93 20.37
N SER A 52 -13.46 -13.63 20.02
CA SER A 52 -12.82 -14.60 20.91
C SER A 52 -12.25 -13.93 22.18
N PRO A 53 -12.18 -14.65 23.32
CA PRO A 53 -11.57 -14.12 24.55
C PRO A 53 -10.12 -13.65 24.34
N LEU A 54 -9.34 -14.36 23.52
CA LEU A 54 -7.97 -13.98 23.19
C LEU A 54 -7.90 -12.63 22.50
N LEU A 55 -8.73 -12.40 21.50
CA LEU A 55 -8.80 -11.11 20.79
C LEU A 55 -9.29 -9.99 21.70
N LYS A 56 -10.24 -10.26 22.62
CA LYS A 56 -10.68 -9.29 23.63
C LYS A 56 -9.55 -8.93 24.60
N ASP A 57 -8.70 -9.88 24.96
CA ASP A 57 -7.49 -9.63 25.77
C ASP A 57 -6.49 -8.74 25.01
N TRP A 58 -6.33 -8.95 23.70
CA TRP A 58 -5.56 -8.05 22.83
C TRP A 58 -6.14 -6.63 22.79
N ASP A 59 -7.44 -6.51 22.61
CA ASP A 59 -8.12 -5.21 22.61
C ASP A 59 -7.82 -4.43 23.89
N GLN A 60 -8.01 -5.04 25.04
CA GLN A 60 -7.70 -4.41 26.33
C GLN A 60 -6.24 -3.99 26.47
N ALA A 61 -5.30 -4.83 26.01
CA ALA A 61 -3.88 -4.50 26.08
C ALA A 61 -3.55 -3.28 25.20
N ARG A 62 -4.17 -3.17 24.02
CA ARG A 62 -3.97 -2.07 23.09
C ARG A 62 -4.68 -0.80 23.53
N GLU A 63 -5.86 -0.88 24.13
CA GLU A 63 -6.53 0.27 24.76
C GLU A 63 -5.67 0.93 25.86
N LEU A 64 -4.85 0.15 26.58
CA LEU A 64 -3.90 0.69 27.56
C LEU A 64 -2.70 1.39 26.93
N VAL A 65 -2.40 1.12 25.67
CA VAL A 65 -1.28 1.70 24.92
C VAL A 65 -1.80 2.08 23.52
N PRO A 66 -2.67 3.10 23.38
CA PRO A 66 -3.36 3.39 22.12
C PRO A 66 -2.41 3.72 20.97
N ASP A 67 -1.20 4.20 21.26
CA ASP A 67 -0.14 4.46 20.27
C ASP A 67 0.79 3.26 20.04
N TRP A 68 0.31 2.02 20.26
CA TRP A 68 1.09 0.79 20.15
C TRP A 68 1.78 0.61 18.79
N TYR A 69 1.20 1.15 17.74
CA TYR A 69 1.67 1.05 16.35
C TYR A 69 2.63 2.18 15.92
N LYS A 70 2.92 3.17 16.78
CA LYS A 70 3.72 4.36 16.43
C LYS A 70 5.20 4.25 16.82
N GLY A 71 5.61 3.13 17.39
CA GLY A 71 6.99 2.93 17.85
C GLY A 71 7.99 2.78 16.70
N ASN A 72 9.27 3.05 17.00
CA ASN A 72 10.35 2.91 16.02
C ASN A 72 10.68 1.44 15.67
N GLU A 73 10.10 0.49 16.34
CA GLU A 73 10.18 -0.95 16.01
C GLU A 73 9.24 -1.37 14.86
N MET A 74 8.19 -0.57 14.56
CA MET A 74 7.23 -0.92 13.52
C MET A 74 7.88 -0.87 12.12
N LEU A 75 7.80 -2.00 11.42
CA LEU A 75 8.19 -2.15 10.03
C LEU A 75 7.20 -3.07 9.32
N GLY A 76 6.60 -2.59 8.25
CA GLY A 76 5.66 -3.35 7.44
C GLY A 76 6.30 -4.04 6.25
N MET A 77 5.61 -5.09 5.77
CA MET A 77 5.87 -5.70 4.46
C MET A 77 4.54 -5.99 3.77
N LEU A 78 4.40 -5.46 2.56
CA LEU A 78 3.28 -5.75 1.66
C LEU A 78 3.62 -6.95 0.79
N MET A 79 2.66 -7.87 0.60
CA MET A 79 2.84 -9.01 -0.28
C MET A 79 1.51 -9.55 -0.82
N TYR A 80 1.53 -10.06 -2.03
CA TYR A 80 0.53 -11.03 -2.48
C TYR A 80 0.85 -12.40 -1.90
N THR A 81 -0.11 -13.01 -1.21
CA THR A 81 0.03 -14.32 -0.56
C THR A 81 0.51 -15.40 -1.53
N ASN A 82 -0.08 -15.44 -2.73
CA ASN A 82 0.31 -16.40 -3.77
C ASN A 82 1.73 -16.15 -4.29
N CYS A 83 2.12 -14.91 -4.50
CA CYS A 83 3.45 -14.56 -5.02
C CYS A 83 4.54 -14.76 -3.98
N PHE A 84 4.24 -14.57 -2.69
CA PHE A 84 5.21 -14.80 -1.62
C PHE A 84 5.45 -16.28 -1.36
N ALA A 85 4.39 -17.07 -1.09
CA ALA A 85 4.55 -18.46 -0.65
C ALA A 85 3.39 -19.39 -1.11
N GLY A 86 2.66 -18.99 -2.16
CA GLY A 86 1.59 -19.79 -2.75
C GLY A 86 0.24 -19.70 -2.02
N ASN A 87 0.21 -19.73 -0.69
CA ASN A 87 -1.01 -19.68 0.12
C ASN A 87 -0.72 -19.27 1.57
N LEU A 88 -1.77 -19.12 2.41
CA LEU A 88 -1.65 -18.74 3.83
C LEU A 88 -0.80 -19.70 4.64
N LYS A 89 -0.87 -21.00 4.36
CA LYS A 89 -0.01 -21.99 5.02
C LYS A 89 1.46 -21.77 4.68
N GLY A 90 1.76 -21.49 3.40
CA GLY A 90 3.12 -21.16 2.98
C GLY A 90 3.64 -19.88 3.64
N VAL A 91 2.79 -18.84 3.83
CA VAL A 91 3.17 -17.64 4.59
C VAL A 91 3.53 -18.02 6.03
N ARG A 92 2.73 -18.85 6.69
CA ARG A 92 3.03 -19.33 8.06
C ARG A 92 4.34 -20.10 8.15
N GLU A 93 4.65 -20.91 7.14
CA GLU A 93 5.91 -21.67 7.07
C GLU A 93 7.16 -20.77 6.89
N HIS A 94 6.98 -19.48 6.56
CA HIS A 94 8.06 -18.51 6.32
C HIS A 94 8.01 -17.30 7.26
N LEU A 95 7.29 -17.37 8.38
CA LEU A 95 7.26 -16.30 9.38
C LEU A 95 8.63 -16.01 10.01
N ASP A 96 9.49 -17.01 10.09
CA ASP A 96 10.88 -16.88 10.53
C ASP A 96 11.69 -15.96 9.58
N TYR A 97 11.52 -16.12 8.26
CA TYR A 97 12.13 -15.23 7.27
C TYR A 97 11.57 -13.80 7.37
N ILE A 98 10.27 -13.63 7.54
CA ILE A 98 9.64 -12.32 7.71
C ILE A 98 10.20 -11.63 8.97
N GLN A 99 10.37 -12.35 10.07
CA GLN A 99 10.99 -11.83 11.28
C GLN A 99 12.48 -11.52 11.08
N GLU A 100 13.22 -12.34 10.31
CA GLU A 100 14.62 -12.07 9.93
C GLU A 100 14.71 -10.75 9.15
N CYS A 101 13.75 -10.45 8.26
CA CYS A 101 13.63 -9.14 7.59
C CYS A 101 13.33 -7.98 8.54
N GLY A 102 13.12 -8.25 9.83
CA GLY A 102 12.77 -7.24 10.82
C GLY A 102 11.30 -6.79 10.76
N VAL A 103 10.43 -7.50 10.07
CA VAL A 103 9.02 -7.14 9.87
C VAL A 103 8.18 -7.58 11.07
N ASN A 104 7.29 -6.70 11.54
CA ASN A 104 6.29 -6.98 12.55
C ASN A 104 4.88 -6.47 12.18
N TYR A 105 4.71 -5.99 10.94
CA TYR A 105 3.45 -5.60 10.34
C TYR A 105 3.33 -6.27 8.97
N LEU A 106 2.51 -7.31 8.87
CA LEU A 106 2.31 -8.09 7.66
C LEU A 106 1.05 -7.62 6.93
N HIS A 107 1.20 -7.08 5.73
CA HIS A 107 0.07 -6.66 4.90
C HIS A 107 -0.11 -7.65 3.75
N LEU A 108 -1.15 -8.46 3.84
CA LEU A 108 -1.56 -9.38 2.78
C LEU A 108 -2.48 -8.64 1.80
N MET A 109 -2.03 -8.49 0.56
CA MET A 109 -2.82 -7.91 -0.54
C MET A 109 -4.09 -8.75 -0.77
N PRO A 110 -5.07 -8.29 -1.56
CA PRO A 110 -6.42 -8.83 -1.51
C PRO A 110 -6.48 -10.34 -1.40
N LEU A 111 -7.11 -10.80 -0.32
CA LEU A 111 -7.14 -12.21 0.09
C LEU A 111 -8.51 -12.86 -0.13
N LEU A 112 -9.57 -12.03 -0.28
CA LEU A 112 -10.95 -12.51 -0.32
C LEU A 112 -11.32 -13.07 -1.70
N GLU A 113 -12.37 -13.90 -1.73
CA GLU A 113 -12.82 -14.60 -2.94
C GLU A 113 -13.14 -13.61 -4.07
N SER A 114 -12.51 -13.80 -5.23
CA SER A 114 -12.68 -12.99 -6.44
C SER A 114 -12.58 -13.87 -7.70
N PRO A 115 -13.22 -13.48 -8.83
CA PRO A 115 -13.10 -14.21 -10.09
C PRO A 115 -11.66 -14.16 -10.63
N LYS A 116 -11.17 -15.27 -11.21
CA LYS A 116 -9.79 -15.39 -11.71
C LYS A 116 -9.50 -14.53 -12.94
N ASP A 117 -10.49 -14.43 -13.82
CA ASP A 117 -10.36 -13.75 -15.13
C ASP A 117 -10.77 -12.27 -15.09
N ARG A 118 -11.49 -11.87 -14.05
CA ARG A 118 -12.02 -10.51 -13.84
C ARG A 118 -11.88 -10.09 -12.37
N GLY A 119 -10.73 -10.38 -11.79
CA GLY A 119 -10.47 -10.17 -10.37
C GLY A 119 -9.78 -8.85 -10.04
N ASP A 120 -9.17 -8.16 -11.03
CA ASP A 120 -8.35 -6.97 -10.81
C ASP A 120 -7.34 -7.16 -9.66
N GLY A 121 -6.55 -8.25 -9.71
CA GLY A 121 -5.60 -8.55 -8.63
C GLY A 121 -6.24 -8.88 -7.28
N GLY A 122 -7.54 -9.26 -7.26
CA GLY A 122 -8.30 -9.58 -6.05
C GLY A 122 -9.26 -8.47 -5.60
N TYR A 123 -9.24 -7.29 -6.25
CA TYR A 123 -10.09 -6.16 -5.87
C TYR A 123 -11.53 -6.26 -6.36
N ALA A 124 -11.88 -7.20 -7.24
CA ALA A 124 -13.27 -7.50 -7.57
C ALA A 124 -13.83 -8.60 -6.64
N VAL A 125 -14.13 -8.25 -5.39
CA VAL A 125 -14.55 -9.20 -4.35
C VAL A 125 -15.92 -9.76 -4.64
N SER A 126 -16.03 -11.09 -4.74
CA SER A 126 -17.29 -11.82 -4.91
C SER A 126 -17.87 -12.36 -3.60
N ASN A 127 -17.07 -12.44 -2.53
CA ASN A 127 -17.50 -12.85 -1.20
C ASN A 127 -16.57 -12.32 -0.11
N PHE A 128 -17.07 -11.41 0.73
CA PHE A 128 -16.29 -10.81 1.84
C PHE A 128 -16.07 -11.74 3.05
N ARG A 129 -16.71 -12.91 3.09
CA ARG A 129 -16.62 -13.87 4.20
C ARG A 129 -15.87 -15.13 3.85
N LYS A 130 -15.17 -15.13 2.71
CA LYS A 130 -14.35 -16.25 2.27
C LYS A 130 -13.02 -15.78 1.76
N VAL A 131 -11.98 -16.47 2.15
CA VAL A 131 -10.66 -16.39 1.52
C VAL A 131 -10.76 -17.02 0.12
N GLN A 132 -10.00 -16.48 -0.83
CA GLN A 132 -9.82 -17.08 -2.15
C GLN A 132 -9.41 -18.56 -2.01
N PRO A 133 -10.14 -19.51 -2.61
CA PRO A 133 -9.97 -20.95 -2.33
C PRO A 133 -8.53 -21.48 -2.53
N GLU A 134 -7.78 -20.89 -3.46
CA GLU A 134 -6.39 -21.25 -3.70
C GLU A 134 -5.45 -20.75 -2.61
N LEU A 135 -5.84 -19.72 -1.88
CA LEU A 135 -5.04 -19.11 -0.82
C LEU A 135 -5.29 -19.72 0.55
N GLY A 136 -6.46 -20.34 0.76
CA GLY A 136 -6.81 -20.98 2.03
C GLY A 136 -8.26 -20.77 2.44
N THR A 137 -8.50 -20.78 3.74
CA THR A 137 -9.83 -20.59 4.35
C THR A 137 -9.81 -19.45 5.38
N MET A 138 -10.99 -19.08 5.92
CA MET A 138 -11.07 -18.13 7.03
C MET A 138 -10.40 -18.66 8.31
N GLU A 139 -10.44 -19.97 8.52
CA GLU A 139 -9.74 -20.65 9.61
C GLU A 139 -8.21 -20.60 9.44
N ASP A 140 -7.71 -20.70 8.20
CA ASP A 140 -6.27 -20.52 7.91
C ASP A 140 -5.83 -19.07 8.17
N LEU A 141 -6.68 -18.09 7.86
CA LEU A 141 -6.44 -16.67 8.20
C LEU A 141 -6.38 -16.45 9.71
N ALA A 142 -7.36 -17.00 10.45
CA ALA A 142 -7.37 -16.91 11.91
C ALA A 142 -6.13 -17.56 12.52
N ALA A 143 -5.74 -18.74 12.02
CA ALA A 143 -4.55 -19.44 12.48
C ALA A 143 -3.25 -18.67 12.17
N LEU A 144 -3.17 -17.96 11.04
CA LEU A 144 -2.06 -17.04 10.73
C LEU A 144 -2.06 -15.85 11.72
N GLY A 145 -3.24 -15.26 11.98
CA GLY A 145 -3.39 -14.17 12.95
C GLY A 145 -2.89 -14.57 14.36
N ASP A 146 -3.34 -15.71 14.86
CA ASP A 146 -2.93 -16.23 16.16
C ASP A 146 -1.39 -16.44 16.24
N GLU A 147 -0.79 -16.99 15.18
CA GLU A 147 0.65 -17.21 15.13
C GLU A 147 1.43 -15.88 15.04
N CYS A 148 0.99 -14.94 14.19
CA CYS A 148 1.55 -13.59 14.13
C CYS A 148 1.48 -12.89 15.49
N HIS A 149 0.34 -12.94 16.18
CA HIS A 149 0.18 -12.36 17.51
C HIS A 149 1.15 -12.99 18.52
N SER A 150 1.35 -14.30 18.46
CA SER A 150 2.32 -15.01 19.36
C SER A 150 3.76 -14.54 19.15
N LEU A 151 4.08 -14.07 17.93
CA LEU A 151 5.38 -13.54 17.51
C LEU A 151 5.50 -12.01 17.67
N GLY A 152 4.46 -11.33 18.17
CA GLY A 152 4.42 -9.88 18.32
C GLY A 152 4.25 -9.14 16.98
N MET A 153 3.67 -9.81 15.99
CA MET A 153 3.35 -9.26 14.67
C MET A 153 1.87 -8.91 14.57
N CYS A 154 1.51 -7.97 13.71
CA CYS A 154 0.13 -7.65 13.36
C CYS A 154 -0.16 -7.94 11.89
N VAL A 155 -1.42 -8.24 11.57
CA VAL A 155 -1.90 -8.61 10.24
C VAL A 155 -2.80 -7.53 9.68
N CYS A 156 -2.53 -7.10 8.46
CA CYS A 156 -3.36 -6.18 7.68
C CYS A 156 -3.97 -6.89 6.47
N ILE A 157 -5.23 -6.60 6.20
CA ILE A 157 -5.98 -7.11 5.04
C ILE A 157 -6.67 -5.96 4.33
N ASP A 158 -6.76 -6.05 2.99
CA ASP A 158 -7.54 -5.16 2.16
C ASP A 158 -9.05 -5.40 2.34
N PHE A 159 -9.80 -4.33 2.52
CA PHE A 159 -11.24 -4.32 2.56
C PHE A 159 -11.79 -3.39 1.46
N VAL A 160 -12.26 -4.00 0.38
CA VAL A 160 -12.79 -3.28 -0.78
C VAL A 160 -14.20 -2.78 -0.45
N MET A 161 -14.34 -1.50 -0.15
CA MET A 161 -15.61 -0.94 0.31
C MET A 161 -16.38 -0.17 -0.75
N ASN A 162 -15.76 0.26 -1.84
CA ASN A 162 -16.46 1.06 -2.86
C ASN A 162 -17.37 0.22 -3.77
N HIS A 163 -17.02 -1.04 -4.04
CA HIS A 163 -17.69 -1.86 -5.05
C HIS A 163 -17.62 -3.36 -4.71
N THR A 164 -18.42 -4.16 -5.40
CA THR A 164 -18.28 -5.62 -5.43
C THR A 164 -18.03 -6.10 -6.85
N SER A 165 -17.56 -7.34 -6.99
CA SER A 165 -17.61 -8.05 -8.27
C SER A 165 -19.05 -8.20 -8.74
N GLU A 166 -19.28 -8.20 -10.07
CA GLU A 166 -20.57 -8.62 -10.67
C GLU A 166 -20.94 -10.06 -10.34
N ASP A 167 -19.98 -10.85 -9.83
CA ASP A 167 -20.19 -12.23 -9.36
C ASP A 167 -20.52 -12.32 -7.85
N HIS A 168 -20.62 -11.18 -7.15
CA HIS A 168 -21.12 -11.14 -5.77
C HIS A 168 -22.59 -11.58 -5.71
N GLU A 169 -23.02 -12.22 -4.61
CA GLU A 169 -24.40 -12.68 -4.48
C GLU A 169 -25.42 -11.56 -4.64
N TRP A 170 -25.14 -10.36 -4.11
CA TRP A 170 -26.01 -9.20 -4.29
C TRP A 170 -26.11 -8.77 -5.75
N ALA A 171 -24.99 -8.79 -6.48
CA ALA A 171 -24.95 -8.43 -7.89
C ALA A 171 -25.72 -9.46 -8.75
N LYS A 172 -25.59 -10.77 -8.47
CA LYS A 172 -26.37 -11.83 -9.13
C LYS A 172 -27.87 -11.65 -8.94
N ARG A 173 -28.30 -11.33 -7.73
CA ARG A 173 -29.73 -11.09 -7.42
C ARG A 173 -30.23 -9.78 -8.03
N ALA A 174 -29.41 -8.72 -8.01
CA ALA A 174 -29.72 -7.46 -8.68
C ALA A 174 -29.90 -7.66 -10.19
N ARG A 175 -29.02 -8.43 -10.81
CA ARG A 175 -29.05 -8.81 -12.22
C ARG A 175 -30.32 -9.63 -12.57
N ALA A 176 -30.76 -10.49 -11.65
CA ALA A 176 -32.02 -11.25 -11.78
C ALA A 176 -33.29 -10.38 -11.62
N GLY A 177 -33.15 -9.07 -11.33
CA GLY A 177 -34.27 -8.13 -11.24
C GLY A 177 -34.83 -7.95 -9.83
N GLU A 178 -34.20 -8.49 -8.79
CA GLU A 178 -34.64 -8.29 -7.41
C GLU A 178 -34.37 -6.85 -6.97
N LYS A 179 -35.42 -6.07 -6.77
CA LYS A 179 -35.38 -4.63 -6.51
C LYS A 179 -34.55 -4.28 -5.27
N GLU A 180 -34.68 -5.03 -4.18
CA GLU A 180 -33.95 -4.87 -2.94
C GLU A 180 -32.42 -4.92 -3.18
N TYR A 181 -31.98 -5.79 -4.09
CA TYR A 181 -30.56 -5.92 -4.43
C TYR A 181 -30.10 -4.92 -5.48
N GLN A 182 -31.01 -4.49 -6.39
CA GLN A 182 -30.70 -3.36 -7.28
C GLN A 182 -30.50 -2.07 -6.50
N ASP A 183 -31.21 -1.85 -5.38
CA ASP A 183 -31.10 -0.67 -4.52
C ASP A 183 -29.79 -0.64 -3.70
N ARG A 184 -29.04 -1.76 -3.68
CA ARG A 184 -27.67 -1.82 -3.11
C ARG A 184 -26.61 -1.25 -4.03
N TYR A 185 -26.94 -1.01 -5.31
CA TYR A 185 -26.10 -0.46 -6.36
C TYR A 185 -26.78 0.74 -7.01
N PHE A 186 -26.12 1.34 -8.00
CA PHE A 186 -26.69 2.44 -8.79
C PHE A 186 -27.14 1.90 -10.14
N PHE A 187 -28.43 1.49 -10.24
CA PHE A 187 -29.08 1.03 -11.44
C PHE A 187 -29.98 2.09 -12.07
N TYR A 188 -29.89 2.27 -13.38
CA TYR A 188 -30.71 3.22 -14.18
C TYR A 188 -31.38 2.49 -15.35
N ASP A 189 -32.61 2.91 -15.70
CA ASP A 189 -33.37 2.30 -16.79
C ASP A 189 -32.78 2.64 -18.17
N ASP A 190 -32.06 3.78 -18.28
CA ASP A 190 -31.47 4.29 -19.50
C ASP A 190 -30.19 5.10 -19.21
N TRP A 191 -29.63 5.72 -20.24
CA TRP A 191 -28.41 6.53 -20.18
C TRP A 191 -28.62 8.00 -19.79
N ASP A 192 -29.84 8.46 -19.50
CA ASP A 192 -30.13 9.88 -19.27
C ASP A 192 -29.44 10.40 -17.99
N ILE A 193 -29.53 9.71 -16.89
CA ILE A 193 -28.84 10.06 -15.63
C ILE A 193 -27.35 9.69 -15.69
N PRO A 194 -26.92 8.49 -16.15
CA PRO A 194 -25.51 8.17 -16.36
C PRO A 194 -24.77 9.24 -17.16
N ASN A 195 -25.32 9.70 -18.27
CA ASN A 195 -24.71 10.78 -19.10
C ASN A 195 -24.62 12.14 -18.37
N GLN A 196 -25.36 12.35 -17.30
CA GLN A 196 -25.22 13.54 -16.46
C GLN A 196 -24.04 13.38 -15.48
N PHE A 197 -23.85 12.20 -14.88
CA PHE A 197 -22.68 11.87 -14.06
C PHE A 197 -21.37 11.99 -14.88
N GLU A 198 -21.33 11.46 -16.10
CA GLU A 198 -20.15 11.52 -16.97
C GLU A 198 -19.65 12.95 -17.30
N LYS A 199 -20.49 13.98 -17.06
CA LYS A 199 -20.06 15.38 -17.22
C LYS A 199 -19.22 15.88 -16.05
N THR A 200 -19.31 15.28 -14.88
CA THR A 200 -18.70 15.79 -13.63
C THR A 200 -17.78 14.77 -12.96
N VAL A 201 -18.01 13.47 -13.19
CA VAL A 201 -17.22 12.40 -12.59
C VAL A 201 -16.01 12.08 -13.46
N PRO A 202 -14.78 12.29 -12.98
CA PRO A 202 -13.57 11.93 -13.72
C PRO A 202 -13.43 10.41 -13.82
N GLN A 203 -12.99 9.92 -14.97
CA GLN A 203 -12.67 8.51 -15.16
C GLN A 203 -11.38 8.15 -14.43
N VAL A 204 -11.34 6.96 -13.81
CA VAL A 204 -10.15 6.45 -13.10
C VAL A 204 -9.16 5.83 -14.09
N PHE A 205 -9.66 5.04 -15.03
CA PHE A 205 -8.87 4.34 -16.05
C PHE A 205 -9.33 4.70 -17.46
N PRO A 206 -9.05 5.93 -17.97
CA PRO A 206 -9.62 6.42 -19.21
C PRO A 206 -9.20 5.65 -20.47
N THR A 207 -8.15 4.82 -20.39
CA THR A 207 -7.66 4.01 -21.52
C THR A 207 -7.96 2.53 -21.37
N THR A 208 -7.83 1.96 -20.17
CA THR A 208 -8.03 0.53 -19.91
C THR A 208 -9.49 0.18 -19.59
N ALA A 209 -10.22 1.07 -18.91
CA ALA A 209 -11.65 0.91 -18.58
C ALA A 209 -12.39 2.25 -18.73
N PRO A 210 -12.64 2.72 -19.96
CA PRO A 210 -13.25 4.03 -20.21
C PRO A 210 -14.72 4.07 -19.81
N GLY A 211 -15.13 5.18 -19.19
CA GLY A 211 -16.48 5.41 -18.68
C GLY A 211 -16.62 5.09 -17.20
N ASN A 212 -17.76 5.52 -16.61
CA ASN A 212 -18.10 5.22 -15.22
C ASN A 212 -19.40 4.37 -15.13
N PHE A 213 -19.89 3.85 -16.25
CA PHE A 213 -21.14 3.10 -16.31
C PHE A 213 -21.04 1.98 -17.35
N SER A 214 -21.70 0.87 -17.06
CA SER A 214 -21.78 -0.31 -17.93
C SER A 214 -23.21 -0.75 -18.15
N TRP A 215 -23.50 -1.31 -19.33
CA TRP A 215 -24.80 -1.90 -19.62
C TRP A 215 -24.87 -3.34 -19.07
N CYS A 216 -25.87 -3.63 -18.26
CA CYS A 216 -26.17 -4.97 -17.76
C CYS A 216 -27.29 -5.58 -18.61
N GLU A 217 -26.95 -6.51 -19.50
CA GLU A 217 -27.89 -7.13 -20.44
C GLU A 217 -29.04 -7.86 -19.74
N GLU A 218 -28.73 -8.62 -18.69
CA GLU A 218 -29.73 -9.46 -18.00
C GLU A 218 -30.76 -8.63 -17.27
N ALA A 219 -30.35 -7.52 -16.67
CA ALA A 219 -31.27 -6.59 -16.01
C ALA A 219 -31.92 -5.61 -16.98
N GLY A 220 -31.38 -5.47 -18.22
CA GLY A 220 -31.82 -4.45 -19.17
C GLY A 220 -31.65 -3.02 -18.65
N LYS A 221 -30.57 -2.77 -17.90
CA LYS A 221 -30.31 -1.51 -17.18
C LYS A 221 -28.84 -1.11 -17.24
N VAL A 222 -28.56 0.15 -16.99
CA VAL A 222 -27.23 0.70 -16.81
C VAL A 222 -26.83 0.63 -15.32
N VAL A 223 -25.62 0.18 -15.02
CA VAL A 223 -25.07 0.13 -13.66
C VAL A 223 -23.80 0.99 -13.56
N MET A 224 -23.59 1.63 -12.41
CA MET A 224 -22.38 2.43 -12.16
C MET A 224 -21.17 1.51 -11.89
N THR A 225 -20.05 1.82 -12.58
CA THR A 225 -18.81 1.03 -12.57
C THR A 225 -17.61 1.98 -12.64
N THR A 226 -17.28 2.62 -11.51
CA THR A 226 -16.23 3.67 -11.45
C THR A 226 -14.86 3.17 -11.85
N PHE A 227 -14.55 1.87 -11.62
CA PHE A 227 -13.26 1.26 -11.92
C PHE A 227 -13.37 0.38 -13.18
N TYR A 228 -13.63 -0.91 -13.03
CA TYR A 228 -13.81 -1.82 -14.16
C TYR A 228 -15.28 -2.17 -14.39
N PRO A 229 -15.69 -2.54 -15.61
CA PRO A 229 -17.09 -2.88 -15.93
C PRO A 229 -17.69 -4.00 -15.08
N TYR A 230 -16.86 -4.86 -14.51
CA TYR A 230 -17.24 -5.97 -13.64
C TYR A 230 -17.17 -5.63 -12.14
N GLN A 231 -16.86 -4.37 -11.76
CA GLN A 231 -16.82 -3.84 -10.40
C GLN A 231 -17.98 -2.86 -10.23
N TRP A 232 -19.07 -3.29 -9.57
CA TRP A 232 -20.30 -2.52 -9.44
C TRP A 232 -20.30 -1.69 -8.16
N ASP A 233 -20.48 -0.39 -8.29
CA ASP A 233 -20.41 0.58 -7.20
C ASP A 233 -21.54 0.42 -6.21
N LEU A 234 -21.22 0.31 -4.93
CA LEU A 234 -22.14 0.17 -3.82
C LEU A 234 -22.83 1.49 -3.47
N ASN A 235 -24.14 1.42 -3.22
CA ASN A 235 -24.96 2.57 -2.85
C ASN A 235 -25.03 2.75 -1.33
N TYR A 236 -24.10 3.49 -0.78
CA TYR A 236 -24.07 3.80 0.67
C TYR A 236 -25.16 4.78 1.14
N ALA A 237 -25.99 5.33 0.25
CA ALA A 237 -27.22 6.01 0.69
C ALA A 237 -28.27 5.01 1.18
N ASN A 238 -28.08 3.72 0.93
CA ASN A 238 -28.88 2.63 1.49
C ASN A 238 -28.24 2.16 2.81
N PRO A 239 -28.87 2.35 3.99
CA PRO A 239 -28.32 1.96 5.29
C PRO A 239 -28.01 0.46 5.40
N THR A 240 -28.72 -0.40 4.64
CA THR A 240 -28.44 -1.83 4.61
C THR A 240 -27.05 -2.13 4.05
N VAL A 241 -26.60 -1.39 3.04
CA VAL A 241 -25.23 -1.53 2.48
C VAL A 241 -24.19 -1.18 3.52
N PHE A 242 -24.35 -0.05 4.21
CA PHE A 242 -23.41 0.36 5.26
C PHE A 242 -23.36 -0.65 6.41
N ASN A 243 -24.52 -1.11 6.88
CA ASN A 243 -24.58 -2.06 7.98
C ASN A 243 -23.93 -3.40 7.62
N ASP A 244 -24.26 -3.95 6.43
CA ASP A 244 -23.72 -5.23 5.97
C ASP A 244 -22.21 -5.15 5.70
N MET A 245 -21.71 -4.07 5.06
CA MET A 245 -20.28 -3.87 4.83
C MET A 245 -19.51 -3.67 6.14
N THR A 246 -20.09 -2.95 7.12
CA THR A 246 -19.48 -2.85 8.46
C THR A 246 -19.44 -4.22 9.15
N ALA A 247 -20.48 -5.03 9.01
CA ALA A 247 -20.49 -6.40 9.54
C ALA A 247 -19.39 -7.28 8.89
N ASP A 248 -19.17 -7.15 7.60
CA ASP A 248 -18.12 -7.88 6.90
C ASP A 248 -16.71 -7.42 7.34
N MET A 249 -16.49 -6.12 7.58
CA MET A 249 -15.28 -5.60 8.18
C MET A 249 -15.03 -6.20 9.58
N LEU A 250 -16.04 -6.18 10.45
CA LEU A 250 -15.94 -6.73 11.81
C LEU A 250 -15.72 -8.25 11.81
N ASN A 251 -16.25 -8.95 10.79
CA ASN A 251 -15.98 -10.37 10.60
C ASN A 251 -14.48 -10.63 10.36
N LEU A 252 -13.79 -9.83 9.55
CA LEU A 252 -12.33 -9.93 9.36
C LEU A 252 -11.58 -9.67 10.67
N CYS A 253 -11.98 -8.64 11.42
CA CYS A 253 -11.39 -8.34 12.74
C CYS A 253 -11.54 -9.51 13.72
N ASN A 254 -12.67 -10.25 13.66
CA ASN A 254 -12.90 -11.44 14.48
C ASN A 254 -12.08 -12.67 14.04
N HIS A 255 -11.45 -12.62 12.87
CA HIS A 255 -10.50 -13.62 12.38
C HIS A 255 -9.03 -13.20 12.54
N GLY A 256 -8.74 -12.28 13.47
CA GLY A 256 -7.37 -11.91 13.85
C GLY A 256 -6.74 -10.81 12.98
N VAL A 257 -7.53 -10.10 12.18
CA VAL A 257 -7.07 -8.91 11.44
C VAL A 257 -6.94 -7.74 12.40
N ASP A 258 -5.76 -7.13 12.43
CA ASP A 258 -5.40 -6.00 13.30
C ASP A 258 -5.54 -4.66 12.61
N ILE A 259 -5.34 -4.63 11.30
CA ILE A 259 -5.38 -3.43 10.48
C ILE A 259 -6.26 -3.70 9.27
N VAL A 260 -7.28 -2.89 9.07
CA VAL A 260 -8.16 -2.96 7.90
C VAL A 260 -7.78 -1.85 6.94
N ARG A 261 -7.26 -2.20 5.76
CA ARG A 261 -7.01 -1.23 4.70
C ARG A 261 -8.30 -0.98 3.94
N LEU A 262 -8.84 0.22 4.09
CA LEU A 262 -10.04 0.69 3.39
C LEU A 262 -9.68 1.11 1.96
N ASP A 263 -10.01 0.24 1.01
CA ASP A 263 -9.74 0.46 -0.41
C ASP A 263 -10.63 1.54 -0.99
N ALA A 264 -10.08 2.35 -1.90
CA ALA A 264 -10.79 3.38 -2.66
C ALA A 264 -11.70 4.28 -1.79
N THR A 265 -11.27 4.60 -0.58
CA THR A 265 -12.05 5.35 0.43
C THR A 265 -12.72 6.61 -0.11
N PRO A 266 -12.06 7.48 -0.93
CA PRO A 266 -12.66 8.73 -1.40
C PRO A 266 -13.90 8.57 -2.29
N TYR A 267 -14.14 7.38 -2.81
CA TYR A 267 -15.13 7.13 -3.86
C TYR A 267 -16.46 6.60 -3.34
N ILE A 268 -16.59 6.22 -2.06
CA ILE A 268 -17.73 5.42 -1.54
C ILE A 268 -19.09 6.15 -1.56
N TRP A 269 -19.13 7.46 -1.70
CA TRP A 269 -20.39 8.22 -1.82
C TRP A 269 -20.57 8.83 -3.20
N LYS A 270 -21.78 8.68 -3.77
CA LYS A 270 -22.12 9.17 -5.11
C LYS A 270 -23.24 10.19 -5.04
N GLU A 271 -23.04 11.34 -5.69
CA GLU A 271 -24.04 12.40 -5.75
C GLU A 271 -24.02 13.07 -7.14
N LEU A 272 -25.19 13.12 -7.79
CA LEU A 272 -25.30 13.71 -9.13
C LEU A 272 -24.93 15.19 -9.12
N GLY A 273 -24.11 15.59 -10.09
CA GLY A 273 -23.63 16.97 -10.24
C GLY A 273 -22.34 17.26 -9.46
N THR A 274 -21.81 16.29 -8.73
CA THR A 274 -20.50 16.34 -8.07
C THR A 274 -19.48 15.50 -8.85
N ASN A 275 -18.22 15.51 -8.40
CA ASN A 275 -17.18 14.63 -8.94
C ASN A 275 -17.19 13.24 -8.28
N CYS A 276 -18.10 12.94 -7.36
CA CYS A 276 -18.20 11.70 -6.58
C CYS A 276 -16.90 11.32 -5.86
N ARG A 277 -16.12 12.30 -5.40
CA ARG A 277 -14.87 12.09 -4.64
C ARG A 277 -14.80 13.06 -3.46
N ASN A 278 -14.30 12.61 -2.32
CA ASN A 278 -14.10 13.43 -1.11
C ASN A 278 -15.36 14.15 -0.62
N LEU A 279 -16.54 13.55 -0.81
CA LEU A 279 -17.78 14.16 -0.36
C LEU A 279 -17.90 14.07 1.18
N PRO A 280 -18.60 15.01 1.84
CA PRO A 280 -18.72 15.03 3.31
C PRO A 280 -19.24 13.73 3.91
N GLN A 281 -20.11 13.03 3.17
CA GLN A 281 -20.70 11.76 3.59
C GLN A 281 -19.65 10.64 3.67
N VAL A 282 -18.58 10.70 2.87
CA VAL A 282 -17.44 9.76 2.95
C VAL A 282 -16.83 9.82 4.35
N HIS A 283 -16.56 11.03 4.83
CA HIS A 283 -16.00 11.27 6.18
C HIS A 283 -16.94 10.77 7.28
N THR A 284 -18.27 11.00 7.11
CA THR A 284 -19.28 10.47 8.03
C THR A 284 -19.25 8.94 8.11
N LEU A 285 -19.18 8.25 6.95
CA LEU A 285 -19.13 6.79 6.88
C LEU A 285 -17.86 6.24 7.54
N VAL A 286 -16.69 6.81 7.23
CA VAL A 286 -15.41 6.37 7.82
C VAL A 286 -15.40 6.61 9.33
N ARG A 287 -15.94 7.76 9.79
CA ARG A 287 -16.10 8.04 11.23
C ARG A 287 -17.03 7.03 11.93
N LEU A 288 -18.14 6.66 11.31
CA LEU A 288 -19.04 5.63 11.83
C LEU A 288 -18.36 4.26 11.91
N MET A 289 -17.58 3.86 10.88
CA MET A 289 -16.80 2.62 10.90
C MET A 289 -15.72 2.64 12.00
N HIS A 290 -15.05 3.78 12.20
CA HIS A 290 -14.09 3.95 13.30
C HIS A 290 -14.75 3.72 14.66
N MET A 291 -15.90 4.36 14.91
CA MET A 291 -16.62 4.16 16.16
C MET A 291 -17.12 2.72 16.32
N ALA A 292 -17.53 2.06 15.23
CA ALA A 292 -17.90 0.64 15.27
C ALA A 292 -16.72 -0.24 15.68
N SER A 293 -15.52 0.00 15.15
CA SER A 293 -14.32 -0.72 15.56
C SER A 293 -13.93 -0.41 17.01
N ASP A 294 -13.99 0.85 17.46
CA ASP A 294 -13.75 1.25 18.86
C ASP A 294 -14.65 0.50 19.85
N ILE A 295 -15.88 0.20 19.45
CA ILE A 295 -16.87 -0.51 20.30
C ILE A 295 -16.59 -2.02 20.32
N VAL A 296 -16.35 -2.62 19.15
CA VAL A 296 -16.29 -4.09 18.99
C VAL A 296 -14.87 -4.64 19.14
N CYS A 297 -13.89 -3.97 18.53
CA CYS A 297 -12.50 -4.42 18.40
C CYS A 297 -11.52 -3.24 18.52
N PRO A 298 -11.45 -2.53 19.66
CA PRO A 298 -10.71 -1.26 19.80
C PRO A 298 -9.20 -1.38 19.58
N GLY A 299 -8.67 -2.60 19.52
CA GLY A 299 -7.29 -2.85 19.13
C GLY A 299 -7.03 -2.81 17.62
N THR A 300 -8.10 -2.72 16.81
CA THR A 300 -8.01 -2.72 15.34
C THR A 300 -7.84 -1.30 14.80
N LEU A 301 -7.00 -1.14 13.78
CA LEU A 301 -6.72 0.14 13.13
C LEU A 301 -7.36 0.20 11.74
N LEU A 302 -7.76 1.40 11.34
CA LEU A 302 -8.21 1.69 9.97
C LEU A 302 -7.10 2.40 9.21
N LEU A 303 -6.70 1.83 8.07
CA LEU A 303 -5.75 2.39 7.12
C LEU A 303 -6.50 2.83 5.87
N GLY A 304 -6.63 4.13 5.63
CA GLY A 304 -7.33 4.66 4.46
C GLY A 304 -6.42 4.72 3.23
N GLU A 305 -6.91 4.21 2.10
CA GLU A 305 -6.28 4.50 0.81
C GLU A 305 -6.89 5.76 0.21
N VAL A 306 -6.07 6.82 0.14
CA VAL A 306 -6.43 8.13 -0.38
C VAL A 306 -5.32 8.63 -1.29
N VAL A 307 -5.46 8.42 -2.59
CA VAL A 307 -4.44 8.79 -3.61
C VAL A 307 -4.82 10.16 -4.20
N MET A 308 -4.42 11.23 -3.51
CA MET A 308 -4.78 12.61 -3.86
C MET A 308 -3.70 13.61 -3.45
N GLU A 309 -3.90 14.90 -3.77
CA GLU A 309 -3.02 15.98 -3.30
C GLU A 309 -3.01 16.02 -1.75
N PRO A 310 -1.89 16.42 -1.10
CA PRO A 310 -1.75 16.37 0.36
C PRO A 310 -2.88 17.05 1.16
N LYS A 311 -3.41 18.13 0.62
CA LYS A 311 -4.51 18.87 1.26
C LYS A 311 -5.83 18.09 1.29
N GLU A 312 -6.01 17.16 0.38
CA GLU A 312 -7.19 16.30 0.27
C GLU A 312 -7.02 14.99 1.06
N VAL A 313 -5.76 14.58 1.31
CA VAL A 313 -5.42 13.37 2.09
C VAL A 313 -5.63 13.62 3.58
N VAL A 314 -5.10 14.74 4.11
CA VAL A 314 -5.08 15.04 5.56
C VAL A 314 -6.45 14.98 6.23
N PRO A 315 -7.56 15.46 5.61
CA PRO A 315 -8.89 15.38 6.21
C PRO A 315 -9.32 13.96 6.61
N TYR A 316 -8.80 12.91 5.98
CA TYR A 316 -9.14 11.51 6.28
C TYR A 316 -8.55 10.98 7.60
N PHE A 317 -7.65 11.73 8.25
CA PHE A 317 -7.34 11.49 9.66
C PHE A 317 -8.47 11.96 10.60
N GLY A 318 -9.40 12.78 10.11
CA GLY A 318 -10.35 13.49 10.94
C GLY A 318 -9.66 14.56 11.79
N THR A 319 -10.16 14.78 13.01
CA THR A 319 -9.48 15.59 14.03
C THR A 319 -8.95 14.68 15.15
N VAL A 320 -8.08 15.22 16.00
CA VAL A 320 -7.54 14.45 17.14
C VAL A 320 -8.66 13.98 18.08
N GLU A 321 -9.73 14.78 18.24
CA GLU A 321 -10.88 14.45 19.08
C GLU A 321 -11.91 13.56 18.37
N LYS A 322 -11.92 13.59 17.03
CA LYS A 322 -12.84 12.84 16.17
C LYS A 322 -12.07 12.19 15.04
N PRO A 323 -11.29 11.14 15.33
CA PRO A 323 -10.49 10.47 14.33
C PRO A 323 -11.37 9.69 13.34
N GLU A 324 -10.91 9.64 12.09
CA GLU A 324 -11.45 8.82 11.01
C GLU A 324 -10.52 7.63 10.74
N CYS A 325 -9.51 7.78 9.89
CA CYS A 325 -8.48 6.76 9.72
C CYS A 325 -7.36 6.93 10.77
N HIS A 326 -6.84 5.84 11.29
CA HIS A 326 -5.67 5.84 12.17
C HIS A 326 -4.39 6.11 11.37
N MET A 327 -4.36 5.62 10.13
CA MET A 327 -3.20 5.68 9.23
C MET A 327 -3.64 5.99 7.81
N LEU A 328 -2.76 6.65 7.06
CA LEU A 328 -2.90 6.93 5.62
C LEU A 328 -1.59 6.65 4.89
N TYR A 329 -1.66 6.37 3.60
CA TYR A 329 -0.47 6.24 2.76
C TYR A 329 0.16 7.60 2.45
N ASN A 330 1.49 7.70 2.51
CA ASN A 330 2.26 8.90 2.15
C ASN A 330 2.55 8.95 0.65
N VAL A 331 1.48 8.91 -0.15
CA VAL A 331 1.53 8.80 -1.63
C VAL A 331 2.32 9.95 -2.26
N THR A 332 2.05 11.18 -1.83
CA THR A 332 2.67 12.37 -2.44
C THR A 332 4.17 12.44 -2.15
N THR A 333 4.61 12.00 -0.96
CA THR A 333 6.05 11.90 -0.65
C THR A 333 6.71 10.83 -1.51
N MET A 334 6.07 9.67 -1.70
CA MET A 334 6.56 8.60 -2.58
C MET A 334 6.70 9.11 -4.03
N ALA A 335 5.69 9.75 -4.60
CA ALA A 335 5.75 10.32 -5.94
C ALA A 335 6.83 11.42 -6.06
N SER A 336 6.94 12.30 -5.05
CA SER A 336 7.98 13.34 -5.00
C SER A 336 9.39 12.77 -4.87
N LEU A 337 9.55 11.60 -4.25
CA LEU A 337 10.82 10.90 -4.17
C LEU A 337 11.28 10.41 -5.54
N TRP A 338 10.42 9.72 -6.29
CA TRP A 338 10.74 9.27 -7.66
C TRP A 338 10.94 10.43 -8.64
N HIS A 339 10.18 11.53 -8.47
CA HIS A 339 10.48 12.80 -9.13
C HIS A 339 11.90 13.26 -8.86
N THR A 340 12.32 13.23 -7.59
CA THR A 340 13.67 13.67 -7.17
C THR A 340 14.76 12.77 -7.72
N VAL A 341 14.54 11.45 -7.80
CA VAL A 341 15.45 10.51 -8.48
C VAL A 341 15.65 10.88 -9.94
N ALA A 342 14.56 11.19 -10.65
CA ALA A 342 14.62 11.53 -12.07
C ALA A 342 15.23 12.92 -12.35
N THR A 343 14.91 13.91 -11.53
CA THR A 343 15.34 15.30 -11.73
C THR A 343 16.64 15.65 -11.01
N LYS A 344 17.03 14.86 -10.00
CA LYS A 344 18.14 15.14 -9.08
C LYS A 344 17.98 16.47 -8.32
N ASP A 345 16.75 16.96 -8.19
CA ASP A 345 16.38 18.23 -7.55
C ASP A 345 15.46 17.98 -6.37
N VAL A 346 15.95 18.26 -5.16
CA VAL A 346 15.25 17.97 -3.90
C VAL A 346 14.21 19.01 -3.50
N ARG A 347 14.05 20.12 -4.25
CA ARG A 347 13.20 21.24 -3.84
C ARG A 347 11.74 20.85 -3.65
N LEU A 348 11.18 20.06 -4.57
CA LEU A 348 9.80 19.56 -4.43
C LEU A 348 9.67 18.62 -3.23
N LEU A 349 10.60 17.66 -3.10
CA LEU A 349 10.58 16.70 -2.00
C LEU A 349 10.71 17.42 -0.64
N ARG A 350 11.60 18.42 -0.54
CA ARG A 350 11.73 19.23 0.66
C ARG A 350 10.44 19.99 0.99
N HIS A 351 9.82 20.64 0.00
CA HIS A 351 8.54 21.32 0.17
C HIS A 351 7.44 20.38 0.66
N GLN A 352 7.37 19.17 0.10
CA GLN A 352 6.44 18.13 0.55
C GLN A 352 6.73 17.69 1.99
N MET A 353 8.00 17.49 2.34
CA MET A 353 8.40 17.11 3.70
C MET A 353 8.08 18.20 4.73
N ASP A 354 8.26 19.48 4.38
CA ASP A 354 7.87 20.61 5.23
C ASP A 354 6.38 20.53 5.57
N THR A 355 5.54 20.28 4.55
CA THR A 355 4.08 20.12 4.73
C THR A 355 3.74 18.96 5.67
N VAL A 356 4.38 17.80 5.49
CA VAL A 356 4.14 16.60 6.31
C VAL A 356 4.62 16.78 7.74
N PHE A 357 5.77 17.45 7.95
CA PHE A 357 6.35 17.65 9.28
C PHE A 357 5.61 18.68 10.14
N GLU A 358 4.81 19.55 9.54
CA GLU A 358 3.94 20.50 10.24
C GLU A 358 2.65 19.87 10.78
N LEU A 359 2.31 18.65 10.33
CA LEU A 359 1.09 17.95 10.76
C LEU A 359 1.17 17.49 12.22
N PRO A 360 0.01 17.34 12.90
CA PRO A 360 -0.06 16.77 14.24
C PRO A 360 0.63 15.40 14.33
N LYS A 361 1.36 15.14 15.40
CA LYS A 361 2.10 13.87 15.62
C LYS A 361 1.18 12.65 15.83
N GLN A 362 -0.11 12.89 16.05
CA GLN A 362 -1.13 11.85 16.09
C GLN A 362 -1.40 11.24 14.71
N TYR A 363 -1.16 12.00 13.64
CA TYR A 363 -1.34 11.53 12.27
C TYR A 363 -0.18 10.65 11.85
N THR A 364 -0.47 9.40 11.50
CA THR A 364 0.54 8.40 11.16
C THR A 364 0.45 8.01 9.70
N PHE A 365 1.54 8.24 8.97
CA PHE A 365 1.66 7.82 7.58
C PHE A 365 2.37 6.47 7.46
N LEU A 366 1.94 5.67 6.47
CA LEU A 366 2.76 4.60 5.91
C LEU A 366 3.69 5.20 4.87
N ASN A 367 5.01 5.03 5.07
CA ASN A 367 6.06 5.48 4.17
C ASN A 367 6.57 4.30 3.36
N TYR A 368 6.58 4.40 2.05
CA TYR A 368 6.95 3.33 1.15
C TYR A 368 7.60 3.86 -0.13
N LEU A 369 8.38 3.03 -0.81
CA LEU A 369 9.00 3.36 -2.09
C LEU A 369 8.11 2.97 -3.26
N ARG A 370 7.41 1.86 -3.15
CA ARG A 370 6.41 1.33 -4.07
C ARG A 370 5.42 0.42 -3.33
N CYS A 371 4.29 0.13 -3.95
CA CYS A 371 3.36 -0.89 -3.51
C CYS A 371 3.01 -1.82 -4.68
N HIS A 372 1.88 -2.49 -4.61
CA HIS A 372 1.33 -3.32 -5.68
C HIS A 372 0.73 -2.50 -6.83
N ASP A 373 0.42 -1.22 -6.59
CA ASP A 373 -0.11 -0.31 -7.58
C ASP A 373 1.00 0.46 -8.30
N ASP A 374 0.59 1.13 -9.36
CA ASP A 374 1.41 2.02 -10.15
C ASP A 374 1.78 3.31 -9.39
N ILE A 375 2.86 3.94 -9.82
CA ILE A 375 3.31 5.24 -9.33
C ILE A 375 2.63 6.34 -10.17
N GLY A 376 1.68 7.04 -9.55
CA GLY A 376 0.99 8.18 -10.16
C GLY A 376 1.68 9.51 -9.87
N TRP A 377 1.58 10.48 -10.81
CA TRP A 377 2.24 11.78 -10.72
C TRP A 377 1.35 12.87 -10.11
N GLY A 378 0.79 12.61 -8.92
CA GLY A 378 0.05 13.59 -8.12
C GLY A 378 0.97 14.62 -7.44
N LEU A 379 1.75 15.38 -8.22
CA LEU A 379 2.74 16.34 -7.73
C LEU A 379 2.13 17.74 -7.58
N ASP A 380 2.70 18.55 -6.67
CA ASP A 380 2.30 19.96 -6.54
C ASP A 380 2.80 20.79 -7.74
N TYR A 381 2.04 20.80 -8.83
CA TYR A 381 2.35 21.60 -10.01
C TYR A 381 2.16 23.10 -9.78
N LYS A 382 1.45 23.55 -8.75
CA LYS A 382 1.38 24.97 -8.37
C LYS A 382 2.74 25.44 -7.85
N TYR A 383 3.41 24.58 -7.07
CA TYR A 383 4.76 24.83 -6.60
C TYR A 383 5.78 24.72 -7.75
N LEU A 384 5.71 23.68 -8.57
CA LEU A 384 6.62 23.44 -9.70
C LEU A 384 6.58 24.54 -10.77
N LYS A 385 5.43 25.16 -10.99
CA LYS A 385 5.28 26.31 -11.92
C LYS A 385 6.14 27.52 -11.54
N GLN A 386 6.50 27.69 -10.26
CA GLN A 386 7.42 28.76 -9.83
C GLN A 386 8.83 28.60 -10.44
N PHE A 387 9.19 27.39 -10.89
CA PHE A 387 10.45 27.07 -11.55
C PHE A 387 10.29 26.90 -13.05
N GLY A 388 9.13 27.28 -13.62
CA GLY A 388 8.85 27.17 -15.06
C GLY A 388 8.58 25.76 -15.53
N ILE A 389 8.19 24.84 -14.62
CA ILE A 389 7.90 23.46 -14.94
C ILE A 389 6.39 23.31 -15.25
N GLU A 390 6.08 22.89 -16.47
CA GLU A 390 4.72 22.64 -16.94
C GLU A 390 4.38 21.14 -16.82
N GLU A 391 3.15 20.84 -16.38
CA GLU A 391 2.70 19.52 -15.99
C GLU A 391 2.88 18.42 -17.06
N VAL A 392 2.26 18.57 -18.22
CA VAL A 392 2.27 17.51 -19.24
C VAL A 392 3.67 17.20 -19.79
N PRO A 393 4.50 18.19 -20.19
CA PRO A 393 5.88 17.91 -20.60
C PRO A 393 6.72 17.26 -19.48
N HIS A 394 6.47 17.65 -18.23
CA HIS A 394 7.22 17.16 -17.10
C HIS A 394 6.86 15.69 -16.77
N LYS A 395 5.56 15.34 -16.74
CA LYS A 395 5.12 13.95 -16.58
C LYS A 395 5.73 13.04 -17.66
N LYS A 396 5.77 13.50 -18.91
CA LYS A 396 6.43 12.76 -20.00
C LYS A 396 7.92 12.56 -19.77
N TYR A 397 8.62 13.61 -19.30
CA TYR A 397 10.04 13.49 -18.93
C TYR A 397 10.25 12.45 -17.83
N LEU A 398 9.44 12.47 -16.76
CA LEU A 398 9.54 11.50 -15.66
C LEU A 398 9.32 10.07 -16.17
N ASN A 399 8.29 9.87 -16.99
CA ASN A 399 7.99 8.58 -17.59
C ASN A 399 9.12 8.07 -18.49
N ASP A 400 9.65 8.92 -19.35
CA ASP A 400 10.75 8.53 -20.26
C ASP A 400 12.04 8.23 -19.47
N TYR A 401 12.37 9.05 -18.47
CA TYR A 401 13.54 8.84 -17.61
C TYR A 401 13.46 7.48 -16.86
N LEU A 402 12.35 7.21 -16.21
CA LEU A 402 12.18 6.00 -15.36
C LEU A 402 11.95 4.72 -16.18
N ARG A 403 11.74 4.85 -17.49
CA ARG A 403 11.75 3.74 -18.45
C ARG A 403 13.12 3.51 -19.10
N GLY A 404 14.12 4.34 -18.81
CA GLY A 404 15.42 4.30 -19.46
C GLY A 404 15.38 4.73 -20.92
N LEU A 405 14.39 5.53 -21.33
CA LEU A 405 14.23 6.03 -22.69
C LEU A 405 14.84 7.43 -22.86
N GLY A 406 15.13 7.78 -24.12
CA GLY A 406 15.72 9.07 -24.47
C GLY A 406 17.23 9.19 -24.14
N ASP A 407 17.78 10.38 -24.35
CA ASP A 407 19.22 10.67 -24.17
C ASP A 407 19.55 11.15 -22.74
N PHE A 408 18.76 10.72 -21.73
CA PHE A 408 18.89 11.18 -20.35
C PHE A 408 19.96 10.40 -19.56
N GLY A 409 20.51 9.32 -20.14
CA GLY A 409 21.51 8.47 -19.46
C GLY A 409 20.96 7.71 -18.26
N SER A 410 19.65 7.39 -18.27
CA SER A 410 18.99 6.64 -17.21
C SER A 410 19.14 5.13 -17.42
N ASP A 411 19.51 4.44 -16.35
CA ASP A 411 19.58 2.97 -16.28
C ASP A 411 18.28 2.34 -15.73
N CYS A 412 17.24 3.13 -15.50
CA CYS A 412 15.94 2.67 -15.02
C CYS A 412 15.26 1.71 -16.02
N ARG A 413 14.43 0.80 -15.49
CA ARG A 413 13.64 -0.16 -16.29
C ARG A 413 12.23 -0.23 -15.74
N GLY A 414 11.36 0.70 -16.14
CA GLY A 414 9.95 0.71 -15.84
C GLY A 414 9.08 0.52 -17.07
N GLU A 415 7.80 0.27 -16.88
CA GLU A 415 6.76 0.24 -17.91
C GLU A 415 5.60 1.17 -17.57
N LEU A 416 4.83 1.58 -18.57
CA LEU A 416 3.69 2.46 -18.36
C LEU A 416 2.39 1.67 -18.22
N TYR A 417 1.56 2.12 -17.31
CA TYR A 417 0.19 1.65 -17.14
C TYR A 417 -0.78 2.81 -17.40
N ASN A 418 -1.92 2.50 -18.05
CA ASN A 418 -2.98 3.47 -18.36
C ASN A 418 -2.45 4.73 -19.08
N ASP A 419 -1.64 4.54 -20.12
CA ASP A 419 -1.01 5.64 -20.89
C ASP A 419 -2.05 6.44 -21.69
N ASP A 420 -2.27 7.71 -21.31
CA ASP A 420 -2.94 8.71 -22.17
C ASP A 420 -1.91 9.71 -22.72
N PRO A 421 -1.43 9.50 -23.96
CA PRO A 421 -0.40 10.36 -24.55
C PRO A 421 -0.81 11.84 -24.69
N ARG A 422 -2.11 12.15 -24.65
CA ARG A 422 -2.62 13.53 -24.76
C ARG A 422 -2.39 14.30 -23.46
N LEU A 423 -2.57 13.64 -22.33
CA LEU A 423 -2.44 14.22 -20.99
C LEU A 423 -1.04 14.00 -20.41
N GLY A 424 -0.27 13.03 -20.94
CA GLY A 424 0.96 12.56 -20.32
C GLY A 424 0.71 11.91 -18.95
N ASP A 425 -0.49 11.40 -18.73
CA ASP A 425 -0.98 10.92 -17.45
C ASP A 425 -0.77 9.41 -17.26
N ALA A 426 0.19 8.86 -18.00
CA ALA A 426 0.63 7.49 -17.78
C ALA A 426 1.25 7.34 -16.40
N ARG A 427 0.97 6.19 -15.78
CA ARG A 427 1.49 5.80 -14.47
C ARG A 427 2.63 4.82 -14.67
N LEU A 428 3.57 4.81 -13.73
CA LEU A 428 4.79 4.02 -13.85
C LEU A 428 4.72 2.75 -13.01
N CYS A 429 5.14 1.62 -13.61
CA CYS A 429 5.31 0.34 -12.93
C CYS A 429 6.78 -0.07 -12.94
N GLY A 430 7.25 -0.72 -11.88
CA GLY A 430 8.59 -1.26 -11.76
C GLY A 430 8.96 -1.61 -10.31
N THR A 431 9.88 -2.56 -10.12
CA THR A 431 10.46 -2.84 -8.81
C THR A 431 11.45 -1.74 -8.42
N THR A 432 11.68 -1.53 -7.12
CA THR A 432 12.67 -0.56 -6.63
C THR A 432 14.04 -0.81 -7.25
N ALA A 433 14.49 -2.06 -7.30
CA ALA A 433 15.77 -2.46 -7.89
C ALA A 433 15.89 -2.08 -9.38
N SER A 434 14.86 -2.37 -10.18
CA SER A 434 14.87 -2.05 -11.62
C SER A 434 14.78 -0.55 -11.89
N LEU A 435 14.03 0.19 -11.06
CA LEU A 435 13.96 1.65 -11.12
C LEU A 435 15.24 2.34 -10.62
N CYS A 436 16.02 1.70 -9.75
CA CYS A 436 17.35 2.17 -9.33
C CYS A 436 18.45 1.86 -10.35
N GLY A 437 18.18 1.03 -11.38
CA GLY A 437 19.14 0.67 -12.42
C GLY A 437 19.93 -0.62 -12.16
N ILE A 438 19.61 -1.39 -11.11
CA ILE A 438 20.25 -2.67 -10.78
C ILE A 438 20.10 -3.65 -11.94
N GLU A 439 18.93 -3.77 -12.50
CA GLU A 439 18.64 -4.68 -13.62
C GLU A 439 19.51 -4.36 -14.85
N ALA A 440 19.62 -3.08 -15.21
CA ALA A 440 20.44 -2.64 -16.33
C ALA A 440 21.94 -2.90 -16.09
N ALA A 441 22.41 -2.65 -14.86
CA ALA A 441 23.82 -2.87 -14.48
C ALA A 441 24.19 -4.36 -14.55
N GLU A 442 23.33 -5.25 -14.07
CA GLU A 442 23.55 -6.70 -14.16
C GLU A 442 23.49 -7.20 -15.62
N TYR A 443 22.53 -6.69 -16.43
CA TYR A 443 22.44 -7.03 -17.85
C TYR A 443 23.72 -6.63 -18.61
N GLU A 444 24.26 -5.43 -18.31
CA GLU A 444 25.50 -4.93 -18.90
C GLU A 444 26.76 -5.56 -18.29
N GLN A 445 26.64 -6.35 -17.23
CA GLN A 445 27.76 -6.91 -16.44
C GLN A 445 28.72 -5.81 -15.99
N ASN A 446 28.19 -4.71 -15.47
CA ASN A 446 28.93 -3.52 -15.10
C ASN A 446 28.92 -3.30 -13.58
N ASP A 447 29.94 -3.80 -12.90
CA ASP A 447 30.07 -3.74 -11.44
C ASP A 447 30.03 -2.30 -10.90
N TRP A 448 30.61 -1.35 -11.63
CA TRP A 448 30.59 0.06 -11.23
C TRP A 448 29.17 0.65 -11.23
N LYS A 449 28.36 0.33 -12.26
CA LYS A 449 26.94 0.72 -12.29
C LYS A 449 26.15 0.01 -11.19
N LEU A 450 26.43 -1.27 -10.98
CA LEU A 450 25.76 -2.07 -9.94
C LEU A 450 26.00 -1.49 -8.53
N ASP A 451 27.25 -1.12 -8.22
CA ASP A 451 27.59 -0.48 -6.96
C ASP A 451 26.81 0.82 -6.73
N ARG A 452 26.67 1.62 -7.78
CA ARG A 452 25.92 2.89 -7.71
C ARG A 452 24.41 2.66 -7.56
N ALA A 453 23.87 1.69 -8.28
CA ALA A 453 22.46 1.35 -8.23
C ALA A 453 22.05 0.78 -6.86
N ILE A 454 22.87 -0.09 -6.28
CA ILE A 454 22.65 -0.61 -4.90
C ILE A 454 22.78 0.54 -3.88
N ARG A 455 23.71 1.48 -4.07
CA ARG A 455 23.83 2.64 -3.18
C ARG A 455 22.60 3.54 -3.26
N LEU A 456 22.03 3.76 -4.46
CA LEU A 456 20.79 4.49 -4.62
C LEU A 456 19.64 3.77 -3.92
N ASP A 457 19.49 2.47 -4.11
CA ASP A 457 18.46 1.64 -3.48
C ASP A 457 18.51 1.77 -1.93
N LEU A 458 19.68 1.55 -1.33
CA LEU A 458 19.87 1.68 0.12
C LEU A 458 19.65 3.11 0.62
N MET A 459 20.03 4.13 -0.16
CA MET A 459 19.76 5.54 0.18
C MET A 459 18.25 5.84 0.22
N LEU A 460 17.48 5.30 -0.73
CA LEU A 460 16.02 5.49 -0.76
C LEU A 460 15.37 4.82 0.44
N HIS A 461 15.81 3.62 0.82
CA HIS A 461 15.33 2.94 2.02
C HIS A 461 15.73 3.69 3.30
N ALA A 462 16.96 4.20 3.39
CA ALA A 462 17.40 5.04 4.51
C ALA A 462 16.56 6.32 4.63
N PHE A 463 16.18 6.95 3.50
CA PHE A 463 15.25 8.06 3.48
C PHE A 463 13.86 7.63 4.00
N MET A 464 13.35 6.48 3.57
CA MET A 464 12.07 5.96 4.04
C MET A 464 12.09 5.74 5.57
N PHE A 465 13.15 5.17 6.12
CA PHE A 465 13.28 4.86 7.55
C PHE A 465 13.43 6.09 8.44
N VAL A 466 13.91 7.22 7.91
CA VAL A 466 14.07 8.45 8.70
C VAL A 466 12.81 9.30 8.78
N GLN A 467 11.77 8.99 8.03
CA GLN A 467 10.51 9.71 8.07
C GLN A 467 9.73 9.41 9.37
N SER A 468 8.81 10.31 9.74
CA SER A 468 7.81 10.01 10.77
C SER A 468 6.75 9.07 10.22
N GLY A 469 6.33 8.09 11.02
CA GLY A 469 5.35 7.06 10.62
C GLY A 469 5.98 5.68 10.47
N ILE A 470 5.29 4.80 9.77
CA ILE A 470 5.64 3.38 9.64
C ILE A 470 6.26 3.14 8.27
N PRO A 471 7.53 2.74 8.19
CA PRO A 471 8.12 2.31 6.92
C PRO A 471 7.56 0.95 6.51
N VAL A 472 7.36 0.77 5.20
CA VAL A 472 6.79 -0.46 4.63
C VAL A 472 7.58 -0.88 3.40
N LEU A 473 8.09 -2.10 3.42
CA LEU A 473 8.74 -2.76 2.27
C LEU A 473 7.68 -3.43 1.40
N TYR A 474 7.96 -3.61 0.13
CA TYR A 474 7.25 -4.58 -0.70
C TYR A 474 8.09 -5.85 -0.81
N SER A 475 7.46 -7.02 -0.67
CA SER A 475 8.13 -8.33 -0.74
C SER A 475 9.02 -8.44 -1.99
N GLY A 476 10.29 -8.76 -1.80
CA GLY A 476 11.34 -8.78 -2.81
C GLY A 476 12.24 -7.55 -2.80
N ASP A 477 11.81 -6.39 -2.25
CA ASP A 477 12.68 -5.21 -2.13
C ASP A 477 13.86 -5.49 -1.18
N GLU A 478 13.66 -6.34 -0.15
CA GLU A 478 14.68 -6.71 0.83
C GLU A 478 15.86 -7.48 0.23
N ILE A 479 15.70 -8.02 -0.97
CA ILE A 479 16.77 -8.70 -1.74
C ILE A 479 17.06 -8.01 -3.07
N GLY A 480 16.45 -6.87 -3.34
CA GLY A 480 16.57 -6.16 -4.61
C GLY A 480 16.03 -6.94 -5.80
N GLN A 481 14.86 -7.57 -5.67
CA GLN A 481 14.21 -8.33 -6.73
C GLN A 481 13.91 -7.44 -7.93
N LYS A 482 14.24 -7.93 -9.13
CA LYS A 482 14.03 -7.23 -10.40
C LYS A 482 12.62 -7.44 -10.95
N ASN A 483 12.29 -6.68 -11.99
CA ASN A 483 11.05 -6.80 -12.74
C ASN A 483 10.80 -8.24 -13.24
N ASP A 484 9.53 -8.62 -13.28
CA ASP A 484 9.06 -9.89 -13.86
C ASP A 484 8.36 -9.61 -15.19
N TYR A 485 9.03 -9.94 -16.30
CA TYR A 485 8.48 -9.76 -17.65
C TYR A 485 7.66 -10.96 -18.14
N ASP A 486 7.57 -12.04 -17.36
CA ASP A 486 6.83 -13.24 -17.75
C ASP A 486 5.32 -12.97 -17.80
N TYR A 487 4.83 -11.93 -17.14
CA TYR A 487 3.42 -11.52 -17.19
C TYR A 487 2.94 -11.20 -18.62
N HIS A 488 3.80 -10.77 -19.53
CA HIS A 488 3.47 -10.55 -20.95
C HIS A 488 3.02 -11.84 -21.67
N ASN A 489 3.39 -13.01 -21.14
CA ASN A 489 3.02 -14.31 -21.69
C ASN A 489 1.70 -14.85 -21.10
N ASP A 490 1.17 -14.22 -20.05
CA ASP A 490 -0.09 -14.61 -19.42
C ASP A 490 -1.26 -13.84 -20.06
N PRO A 491 -2.23 -14.52 -20.71
CA PRO A 491 -3.32 -13.85 -21.41
C PRO A 491 -4.27 -13.03 -20.51
N ILE A 492 -4.23 -13.25 -19.18
CA ILE A 492 -5.04 -12.51 -18.21
C ILE A 492 -4.28 -11.26 -17.74
N LYS A 493 -2.95 -11.35 -17.62
CA LYS A 493 -2.12 -10.31 -17.01
C LYS A 493 -1.48 -9.35 -18.02
N CYS A 494 -1.31 -9.78 -19.28
CA CYS A 494 -0.48 -9.07 -20.27
C CYS A 494 -0.92 -7.64 -20.60
N GLU A 495 -2.17 -7.29 -20.32
CA GLU A 495 -2.70 -5.92 -20.52
C GLU A 495 -2.52 -5.00 -19.29
N ASP A 496 -1.98 -5.54 -18.18
CA ASP A 496 -1.80 -4.81 -16.92
C ASP A 496 -0.34 -4.79 -16.48
N SER A 497 0.36 -3.70 -16.78
CA SER A 497 1.78 -3.54 -16.47
C SER A 497 2.11 -3.52 -14.96
N ARG A 498 1.11 -3.48 -14.06
CA ARG A 498 1.33 -3.62 -12.62
C ARG A 498 1.90 -5.00 -12.28
N TYR A 499 1.63 -6.02 -13.11
CA TYR A 499 2.21 -7.35 -12.93
C TYR A 499 3.73 -7.41 -13.15
N LEU A 500 4.33 -6.40 -13.78
CA LEU A 500 5.78 -6.24 -13.89
C LEU A 500 6.48 -6.29 -12.52
N HIS A 501 5.85 -5.75 -11.49
CA HIS A 501 6.40 -5.68 -10.14
C HIS A 501 5.60 -6.48 -9.08
N ARG A 502 4.64 -7.31 -9.55
CA ARG A 502 3.86 -8.25 -8.71
C ARG A 502 4.32 -9.70 -8.90
N GLY A 503 5.55 -9.92 -9.43
CA GLY A 503 6.10 -11.25 -9.68
C GLY A 503 6.30 -12.08 -8.41
N ASP A 504 6.41 -13.41 -8.60
CA ASP A 504 6.66 -14.34 -7.50
C ASP A 504 8.00 -14.05 -6.82
N LEU A 505 8.05 -14.17 -5.50
CA LEU A 505 9.30 -14.04 -4.73
C LEU A 505 10.28 -15.13 -5.16
N ARG A 506 11.47 -14.71 -5.54
CA ARG A 506 12.55 -15.60 -6.01
C ARG A 506 13.28 -16.24 -4.83
N TRP A 507 12.77 -17.34 -4.31
CA TRP A 507 13.35 -18.05 -3.16
C TRP A 507 14.80 -18.53 -3.37
N ASP A 508 15.19 -18.77 -4.62
CA ASP A 508 16.58 -19.07 -4.99
C ASP A 508 17.48 -17.81 -4.87
N GLU A 509 16.95 -16.62 -5.09
CA GLU A 509 17.63 -15.34 -4.83
C GLU A 509 17.62 -15.05 -3.31
N VAL A 510 16.53 -15.25 -2.60
CA VAL A 510 16.47 -15.17 -1.13
C VAL A 510 17.56 -16.04 -0.47
N ALA A 511 17.83 -17.22 -1.01
CA ALA A 511 18.89 -18.11 -0.50
C ALA A 511 20.29 -17.48 -0.56
N ARG A 512 20.51 -16.46 -1.39
CA ARG A 512 21.79 -15.72 -1.49
C ARG A 512 21.89 -14.51 -0.58
N ARG A 513 20.86 -14.19 0.22
CA ARG A 513 20.83 -13.00 1.10
C ARG A 513 21.98 -12.88 2.10
N ASN A 514 22.65 -13.99 2.39
CA ASN A 514 23.82 -14.04 3.28
C ASN A 514 25.17 -14.05 2.53
N ASP A 515 25.16 -13.92 1.19
CA ASP A 515 26.39 -13.82 0.40
C ASP A 515 26.74 -12.34 0.18
N PRO A 516 27.76 -11.79 0.85
CA PRO A 516 28.11 -10.37 0.77
C PRO A 516 28.64 -9.96 -0.62
N SER A 517 28.94 -10.92 -1.50
CA SER A 517 29.37 -10.65 -2.88
C SER A 517 28.19 -10.56 -3.86
N SER A 518 27.02 -11.05 -3.48
CA SER A 518 25.81 -10.99 -4.30
C SER A 518 25.07 -9.66 -4.14
N ARG A 519 24.23 -9.31 -5.10
CA ARG A 519 23.30 -8.18 -5.01
C ARG A 519 22.40 -8.35 -3.79
N GLU A 520 21.79 -9.54 -3.67
CA GLU A 520 20.83 -9.89 -2.63
C GLU A 520 21.45 -9.73 -1.23
N GLY A 521 22.64 -10.25 -1.03
CA GLY A 521 23.32 -10.16 0.26
C GLY A 521 23.74 -8.74 0.61
N ARG A 522 24.15 -7.94 -0.36
CA ARG A 522 24.53 -6.54 -0.17
C ARG A 522 23.34 -5.67 0.22
N ILE A 523 22.20 -5.85 -0.44
CA ILE A 523 20.96 -5.10 -0.12
C ILE A 523 20.41 -5.58 1.21
N PHE A 524 20.25 -6.90 1.40
CA PHE A 524 19.71 -7.46 2.63
C PHE A 524 20.49 -7.01 3.86
N SER A 525 21.83 -7.16 3.85
CA SER A 525 22.67 -6.73 4.98
C SER A 525 22.62 -5.23 5.24
N GLY A 526 22.59 -4.42 4.17
CA GLY A 526 22.44 -2.96 4.31
C GLY A 526 21.10 -2.56 4.93
N LEU A 527 20.01 -3.19 4.53
CA LEU A 527 18.69 -2.96 5.13
C LEU A 527 18.64 -3.42 6.59
N GLN A 528 19.19 -4.59 6.92
CA GLN A 528 19.29 -5.07 8.29
C GLN A 528 20.00 -4.08 9.20
N GLU A 529 21.14 -3.54 8.78
CA GLU A 529 21.87 -2.52 9.53
C GLU A 529 21.02 -1.27 9.80
N LEU A 530 20.31 -0.78 8.79
CA LEU A 530 19.43 0.40 8.92
C LEU A 530 18.24 0.13 9.86
N ILE A 531 17.65 -1.05 9.77
CA ILE A 531 16.53 -1.48 10.62
C ILE A 531 16.97 -1.60 12.08
N GLU A 532 18.14 -2.20 12.33
CA GLU A 532 18.71 -2.32 13.67
C GLU A 532 18.98 -0.93 14.27
N ILE A 533 19.61 -0.02 13.51
CA ILE A 533 19.85 1.36 13.93
C ILE A 533 18.54 2.05 14.27
N ARG A 534 17.53 1.96 13.39
CA ARG A 534 16.22 2.58 13.63
C ARG A 534 15.58 2.08 14.93
N ARG A 535 15.69 0.80 15.24
CA ARG A 535 15.15 0.20 16.46
C ARG A 535 15.93 0.57 17.72
N GLU A 536 17.24 0.70 17.60
CA GLU A 536 18.12 0.99 18.73
C GLU A 536 17.94 2.43 19.28
N TYR A 537 17.68 3.40 18.39
CA TYR A 537 17.68 4.82 18.75
C TYR A 537 16.28 5.42 18.81
N GLY A 538 15.93 5.98 19.99
CA GLY A 538 14.62 6.60 20.22
C GLY A 538 14.35 7.84 19.37
N VAL A 539 15.36 8.43 18.72
CA VAL A 539 15.17 9.55 17.80
C VAL A 539 14.33 9.18 16.57
N PHE A 540 14.16 7.89 16.28
CA PHE A 540 13.29 7.40 15.20
C PHE A 540 11.83 7.18 15.64
N GLU A 541 11.47 7.38 16.90
CA GLU A 541 10.08 7.32 17.39
C GLU A 541 9.15 8.26 16.60
N GLY A 542 7.90 7.85 16.42
CA GLY A 542 6.89 8.66 15.72
C GLY A 542 6.64 10.02 16.35
N GLU A 543 6.79 10.13 17.68
CA GLU A 543 6.68 11.37 18.46
C GLU A 543 7.86 12.33 18.32
N ALA A 544 8.97 11.90 17.70
CA ALA A 544 10.13 12.74 17.53
C ALA A 544 9.78 14.00 16.73
N ARG A 545 10.31 15.15 17.17
CA ARG A 545 10.23 16.38 16.38
C ARG A 545 11.03 16.23 15.10
N THR A 546 10.45 16.55 13.96
CA THR A 546 11.06 16.46 12.62
C THR A 546 11.01 17.81 11.92
N TRP A 547 12.01 18.11 11.10
CA TRP A 547 12.08 19.31 10.25
C TRP A 547 13.02 19.06 9.07
N THR A 548 12.89 19.82 7.99
CA THR A 548 13.90 19.84 6.93
C THR A 548 15.06 20.77 7.30
N ILE A 549 16.25 20.44 6.82
CA ILE A 549 17.47 21.24 7.01
C ILE A 549 17.84 21.89 5.69
N GLU A 550 18.06 23.21 5.71
CA GLU A 550 18.58 23.92 4.53
C GLU A 550 20.05 23.56 4.30
N THR A 551 20.31 22.89 3.20
CA THR A 551 21.66 22.46 2.82
C THR A 551 22.34 23.39 1.81
N TYR A 552 21.63 24.42 1.32
CA TYR A 552 22.07 25.31 0.23
C TYR A 552 22.58 24.57 -1.01
N ASN A 553 22.10 23.35 -1.22
CA ASN A 553 22.41 22.48 -2.35
C ASN A 553 21.14 21.75 -2.82
N ASN A 554 20.69 22.04 -4.03
CA ASN A 554 19.46 21.44 -4.57
C ASN A 554 19.57 19.93 -4.88
N HIS A 555 20.75 19.34 -4.75
CA HIS A 555 20.95 17.89 -4.90
C HIS A 555 20.97 17.15 -3.56
N VAL A 556 20.99 17.88 -2.44
CA VAL A 556 21.12 17.29 -1.10
C VAL A 556 19.93 17.62 -0.24
N LEU A 557 19.18 16.60 0.17
CA LEU A 557 18.11 16.73 1.15
C LEU A 557 18.70 16.60 2.56
N GLY A 558 18.30 17.48 3.46
CA GLY A 558 18.61 17.38 4.90
C GLY A 558 17.34 17.22 5.72
N ILE A 559 17.33 16.27 6.67
CA ILE A 559 16.25 16.05 7.64
C ILE A 559 16.84 16.07 9.04
N GLY A 560 16.25 16.86 9.93
CA GLY A 560 16.55 16.87 11.35
C GLY A 560 15.51 16.11 12.15
N ARG A 561 15.94 15.39 13.19
CA ARG A 561 15.06 14.76 14.17
C ARG A 561 15.57 15.06 15.57
N TYR A 562 14.66 15.20 16.54
CA TYR A 562 15.00 15.40 17.95
C TYR A 562 14.04 14.67 18.87
N TYR A 563 14.58 13.92 19.81
CA TYR A 563 13.79 13.20 20.80
C TYR A 563 14.57 13.03 22.11
N LYS A 564 13.99 13.48 23.22
CA LYS A 564 14.51 13.29 24.59
C LYS A 564 16.01 13.60 24.79
N GLY A 565 16.51 14.64 24.12
CA GLY A 565 17.91 15.08 24.23
C GLY A 565 18.82 14.53 23.14
N GLU A 566 18.35 13.68 22.26
CA GLU A 566 19.09 13.16 21.10
C GLU A 566 18.71 13.95 19.85
N LYS A 567 19.69 14.36 19.05
CA LYS A 567 19.52 15.05 17.78
C LYS A 567 20.16 14.21 16.66
N LEU A 568 19.39 14.00 15.61
CA LEU A 568 19.84 13.33 14.38
C LEU A 568 19.79 14.34 13.23
N ILE A 569 20.84 14.33 12.41
CA ILE A 569 20.89 14.94 11.09
C ILE A 569 21.03 13.85 10.06
N ALA A 570 20.08 13.72 9.16
CA ALA A 570 20.15 12.80 8.03
C ALA A 570 20.33 13.62 6.74
N LEU A 571 21.33 13.25 5.94
CA LEU A 571 21.66 13.91 4.67
C LEU A 571 21.64 12.89 3.55
N PHE A 572 21.07 13.26 2.39
CA PHE A 572 20.89 12.39 1.23
C PHE A 572 21.29 13.10 -0.06
N ASN A 573 22.26 12.56 -0.80
CA ASN A 573 22.69 13.07 -2.09
C ASN A 573 21.98 12.36 -3.24
N PHE A 574 21.04 13.00 -3.88
CA PHE A 574 20.27 12.46 -5.02
C PHE A 574 20.98 12.57 -6.36
N SER A 575 22.23 13.05 -6.40
CA SER A 575 22.98 13.21 -7.65
C SER A 575 24.00 12.08 -7.88
N ASP A 576 24.41 11.96 -9.13
CA ASP A 576 25.44 11.03 -9.57
C ASP A 576 26.88 11.56 -9.39
N GLY A 577 27.04 12.74 -8.77
CA GLY A 577 28.30 13.36 -8.41
C GLY A 577 28.47 13.54 -6.90
N GLU A 578 29.71 13.75 -6.45
CA GLU A 578 29.99 14.17 -5.07
C GLU A 578 29.33 15.51 -4.79
N GLN A 579 28.69 15.67 -3.65
CA GLN A 579 27.99 16.89 -3.23
C GLN A 579 28.39 17.30 -1.82
N THR A 580 28.25 18.59 -1.52
CA THR A 580 28.46 19.12 -0.18
C THR A 580 27.14 19.68 0.37
N ALA A 581 26.77 19.23 1.55
CA ALA A 581 25.71 19.85 2.33
C ALA A 581 26.31 21.05 3.09
N TRP A 582 25.92 22.26 2.73
CA TRP A 582 26.42 23.50 3.37
C TRP A 582 25.60 23.80 4.63
N ILE A 583 25.88 23.07 5.70
CA ILE A 583 25.23 23.25 7.00
C ILE A 583 26.22 23.83 8.01
N SER A 584 25.72 24.62 8.95
CA SER A 584 26.53 25.34 9.95
C SER A 584 26.45 24.71 11.34
N GLU A 585 26.33 23.38 11.41
CA GLU A 585 26.28 22.64 12.66
C GLU A 585 27.71 22.39 13.18
N VAL A 586 27.99 22.90 14.36
CA VAL A 586 29.34 22.86 14.97
C VAL A 586 29.47 21.83 16.10
N GLU A 587 28.39 21.09 16.39
CA GLU A 587 28.40 20.03 17.40
C GLU A 587 29.15 18.79 16.88
N ASP A 588 29.68 17.99 17.80
CA ASP A 588 30.28 16.70 17.50
C ASP A 588 29.19 15.66 17.24
N TYR A 589 29.32 14.96 16.14
CA TYR A 589 28.38 13.91 15.72
C TYR A 589 29.10 12.56 15.52
N TYR A 590 28.32 11.51 15.56
CA TYR A 590 28.72 10.16 15.16
C TYR A 590 27.87 9.73 13.96
N ASN A 591 28.50 9.17 12.94
CA ASN A 591 27.80 8.47 11.88
C ASN A 591 27.28 7.13 12.44
N LEU A 592 25.98 6.94 12.49
CA LEU A 592 25.36 5.74 13.06
C LEU A 592 25.67 4.46 12.27
N VAL A 593 25.90 4.59 10.95
CA VAL A 593 26.23 3.44 10.08
C VAL A 593 27.67 3.02 10.27
N THR A 594 28.64 3.97 10.24
CA THR A 594 30.07 3.63 10.34
C THR A 594 30.59 3.60 11.78
N GLY A 595 29.87 4.21 12.72
CA GLY A 595 30.35 4.42 14.11
C GLY A 595 31.47 5.45 14.25
N GLU A 596 31.80 6.16 13.19
CA GLU A 596 32.89 7.13 13.20
C GLU A 596 32.43 8.48 13.73
N HIS A 597 33.34 9.15 14.46
CA HIS A 597 33.15 10.52 14.89
C HIS A 597 33.40 11.48 13.72
N CYS A 598 32.51 12.44 13.53
CA CYS A 598 32.62 13.40 12.42
C CYS A 598 31.99 14.74 12.77
N LEU A 599 32.35 15.75 11.99
CA LEU A 599 31.70 17.07 12.00
C LEU A 599 30.59 17.09 10.94
N ALA A 600 29.45 17.63 11.28
CA ALA A 600 28.36 17.80 10.33
C ALA A 600 28.57 19.02 9.41
N GLU A 601 29.43 19.98 9.81
CA GLU A 601 29.68 21.20 9.05
C GLU A 601 30.26 20.90 7.67
N ASN A 602 29.60 21.42 6.61
CA ASN A 602 30.02 21.27 5.22
C ASN A 602 30.28 19.82 4.83
N TYR A 603 29.37 18.91 5.22
CA TYR A 603 29.52 17.49 5.06
C TYR A 603 29.54 17.07 3.58
N ARG A 604 30.54 16.30 3.18
CA ARG A 604 30.68 15.76 1.83
C ARG A 604 30.02 14.40 1.71
N LEU A 605 29.19 14.24 0.69
CA LEU A 605 28.46 13.01 0.35
C LEU A 605 28.91 12.51 -1.01
N GLU A 606 29.21 11.23 -1.09
CA GLU A 606 29.45 10.52 -2.34
C GLU A 606 28.20 10.48 -3.23
N PRO A 607 28.33 10.13 -4.53
CA PRO A 607 27.18 9.91 -5.41
C PRO A 607 26.19 8.92 -4.80
N TYR A 608 24.91 9.33 -4.70
CA TYR A 608 23.84 8.57 -4.05
C TYR A 608 24.18 8.12 -2.61
N GLY A 609 25.08 8.86 -1.95
CA GLY A 609 25.45 8.63 -0.55
C GLY A 609 24.47 9.25 0.41
N PHE A 610 24.37 8.66 1.58
CA PHE A 610 23.63 9.21 2.71
C PHE A 610 24.43 9.07 4.01
N VAL A 611 23.99 9.79 5.05
CA VAL A 611 24.56 9.69 6.38
C VAL A 611 23.51 9.99 7.45
N TRP A 612 23.56 9.26 8.56
CA TRP A 612 22.80 9.52 9.77
C TRP A 612 23.76 9.96 10.89
N LEU A 613 23.78 11.26 11.18
CA LEU A 613 24.66 11.90 12.16
C LEU A 613 23.92 12.11 13.47
N MET A 614 24.41 11.56 14.56
CA MET A 614 23.80 11.58 15.89
C MET A 614 24.67 12.29 16.90
N THR A 615 24.10 13.12 17.78
CA THR A 615 24.84 13.84 18.84
C THR A 615 25.31 12.95 19.98
N SER A 616 24.74 11.78 20.15
CA SER A 616 25.17 10.81 21.16
C SER A 616 25.22 9.41 20.59
N PHE A 617 26.26 8.67 20.91
CA PHE A 617 26.45 7.30 20.51
C PHE A 617 26.30 6.39 21.74
N ASN A 618 25.06 5.97 22.03
CA ASN A 618 24.77 5.10 23.16
C ASN A 618 24.05 3.84 22.70
N ARG A 619 24.81 2.79 22.36
CA ARG A 619 24.32 1.50 21.84
C ARG A 619 23.51 0.66 22.83
N LYS A 620 23.04 1.18 23.96
CA LYS A 620 22.33 0.38 24.96
C LYS A 620 21.09 1.11 25.48
N ARG A 621 20.01 1.10 24.71
CA ARG A 621 18.68 1.28 25.28
C ARG A 621 17.91 -0.05 25.21
N PRO A 622 17.20 -0.45 26.28
CA PRO A 622 16.29 -1.58 26.21
C PRO A 622 15.20 -1.24 25.19
N MET A 623 14.99 -2.11 24.20
CA MET A 623 13.87 -2.04 23.29
C MET A 623 12.58 -1.89 24.11
N ARG A 624 11.69 -1.01 23.69
CA ARG A 624 10.32 -0.94 24.21
C ARG A 624 9.70 -2.31 23.92
N LYS A 625 9.53 -3.13 24.94
CA LYS A 625 8.81 -4.40 24.76
C LYS A 625 7.38 -4.02 24.39
N VAL A 626 6.99 -4.28 23.16
CA VAL A 626 5.56 -4.48 22.86
C VAL A 626 5.11 -5.52 23.88
N PRO A 627 4.02 -5.30 24.63
CA PRO A 627 3.58 -6.26 25.62
C PRO A 627 3.39 -7.61 24.92
N ALA A 628 4.34 -8.54 25.12
CA ALA A 628 4.19 -9.91 24.67
C ALA A 628 3.08 -10.52 25.52
N ILE A 629 1.89 -10.57 24.93
CA ILE A 629 0.76 -11.21 25.59
C ILE A 629 1.05 -12.70 25.59
N LYS A 630 1.49 -13.18 26.75
CA LYS A 630 1.46 -14.57 27.21
C LYS A 630 1.84 -15.70 26.21
N ALA A 631 2.95 -15.58 25.49
CA ALA A 631 3.60 -16.78 24.94
C ALA A 631 4.05 -17.78 26.03
N GLU A 632 4.23 -17.33 27.29
CA GLU A 632 4.57 -18.21 28.39
C GLU A 632 3.41 -19.10 28.87
N ALA A 633 2.16 -18.71 28.67
CA ALA A 633 1.01 -19.52 29.09
C ALA A 633 0.73 -20.67 28.10
N VAL A 634 0.90 -20.45 26.81
CA VAL A 634 0.70 -21.50 25.79
C VAL A 634 1.83 -22.53 25.83
N LYS A 635 3.07 -22.11 26.00
CA LYS A 635 4.21 -23.04 26.20
C LYS A 635 4.13 -23.81 27.53
N ALA A 636 3.53 -23.23 28.58
CA ALA A 636 3.34 -23.93 29.86
C ALA A 636 2.22 -24.97 29.80
N GLU A 637 1.21 -24.82 28.97
CA GLU A 637 0.16 -25.83 28.76
C GLU A 637 0.62 -26.95 27.81
N GLU A 638 1.38 -26.67 26.76
CA GLU A 638 1.97 -27.71 25.91
C GLU A 638 3.00 -28.54 26.66
N VAL A 639 3.85 -27.94 27.53
CA VAL A 639 4.78 -28.68 28.36
C VAL A 639 4.05 -29.50 29.44
N LYS A 640 2.93 -29.04 29.97
CA LYS A 640 2.11 -29.82 30.89
C LYS A 640 1.38 -30.99 30.21
N THR A 641 0.95 -30.82 28.96
CA THR A 641 0.34 -31.91 28.17
C THR A 641 1.35 -32.94 27.71
N GLU A 642 2.61 -32.58 27.46
CA GLU A 642 3.68 -33.52 27.16
C GLU A 642 4.17 -34.25 28.41
N GLU A 643 4.28 -33.61 29.58
CA GLU A 643 4.59 -34.27 30.83
C GLU A 643 3.48 -35.25 31.27
N VAL A 644 2.21 -34.92 31.09
CA VAL A 644 1.09 -35.83 31.38
C VAL A 644 1.05 -37.02 30.40
N LYS A 645 1.39 -36.82 29.12
CA LYS A 645 1.52 -37.92 28.16
C LYS A 645 2.76 -38.78 28.41
N ALA A 646 3.84 -38.22 28.95
CA ALA A 646 5.04 -38.97 29.32
C ALA A 646 4.86 -39.79 30.60
N GLU A 647 3.99 -39.41 31.54
CA GLU A 647 3.65 -40.21 32.73
C GLU A 647 2.67 -41.35 32.42
N GLU A 648 1.71 -41.19 31.48
CA GLU A 648 0.82 -42.28 31.08
C GLU A 648 1.52 -43.39 30.31
N VAL A 649 2.63 -43.11 29.61
CA VAL A 649 3.42 -44.11 28.87
C VAL A 649 4.38 -44.89 29.79
N LYS A 650 4.61 -44.45 31.03
CA LYS A 650 5.51 -45.15 32.00
C LYS A 650 4.81 -46.17 32.86
N ALA A 651 3.51 -46.39 32.77
CA ALA A 651 2.73 -47.27 33.65
C ALA A 651 2.47 -48.68 33.09
N GLU A 652 2.88 -49.02 31.86
CA GLU A 652 2.68 -50.39 31.36
C GLU A 652 3.95 -50.97 30.73
N ALA A 653 4.77 -51.67 31.49
CA ALA A 653 5.60 -52.79 31.00
C ALA A 653 6.07 -53.69 32.17
N PRO A 654 5.74 -54.95 32.21
CA PRO A 654 6.33 -55.89 33.15
C PRO A 654 7.64 -56.49 32.61
N ALA A 655 8.51 -56.74 33.58
CA ALA A 655 9.86 -57.26 33.43
C ALA A 655 9.96 -58.67 32.89
N GLU A 656 10.97 -58.97 32.09
CA GLU A 656 11.75 -60.22 32.18
C GLU A 656 13.16 -60.04 31.59
N LYS A 657 14.14 -60.62 32.28
CA LYS A 657 15.60 -60.60 32.11
C LYS A 657 16.10 -61.91 31.45
N PRO A 658 17.42 -62.16 31.32
CA PRO A 658 18.29 -61.89 30.18
C PRO A 658 19.01 -63.12 29.65
N ALA A 659 19.66 -63.05 28.50
CA ALA A 659 20.86 -63.89 28.23
C ALA A 659 21.60 -63.47 26.92
N GLU A 660 22.85 -63.19 27.13
CA GLU A 660 24.10 -63.56 26.46
C GLU A 660 24.47 -63.12 25.05
N LYS A 661 25.58 -62.39 25.02
CA LYS A 661 26.52 -62.22 23.89
C LYS A 661 27.30 -63.53 23.60
N PRO A 662 27.96 -63.76 22.41
CA PRO A 662 29.15 -62.97 22.06
C PRO A 662 29.49 -62.80 20.55
N ALA A 663 30.24 -61.76 20.35
CA ALA A 663 31.50 -61.56 19.57
C ALA A 663 31.63 -61.81 18.06
N ASP A 664 32.15 -60.76 17.45
CA ASP A 664 33.24 -60.65 16.46
C ASP A 664 33.08 -61.22 15.02
N LYS A 665 33.19 -60.33 14.05
CA LYS A 665 34.35 -60.14 13.14
C LYS A 665 34.02 -59.27 11.91
N LYS A 666 34.71 -58.15 11.81
CA LYS A 666 35.13 -57.56 10.50
C LYS A 666 36.26 -58.41 9.90
N PRO A 667 36.69 -58.32 8.62
CA PRO A 667 36.74 -57.15 7.76
C PRO A 667 36.64 -57.38 6.21
N ALA A 668 36.77 -56.24 5.51
CA ALA A 668 37.48 -55.98 4.23
C ALA A 668 36.72 -56.06 2.89
N ALA A 669 36.58 -54.89 2.38
CA ALA A 669 37.00 -54.33 1.08
C ALA A 669 37.11 -55.19 -0.15
N LYS A 670 36.49 -54.74 -1.25
CA LYS A 670 37.17 -54.40 -2.54
C LYS A 670 36.20 -53.95 -3.63
N LYS A 671 36.42 -52.76 -4.15
CA LYS A 671 36.16 -52.34 -5.55
C LYS A 671 37.16 -53.08 -6.47
N PRO A 672 37.10 -53.12 -7.82
CA PRO A 672 36.44 -52.22 -8.77
C PRO A 672 35.97 -52.82 -10.12
N ALA A 673 35.54 -51.89 -10.99
CA ALA A 673 35.74 -51.81 -12.45
C ALA A 673 34.71 -52.39 -13.42
N ARG A 674 34.05 -51.49 -14.15
CA ARG A 674 34.25 -51.08 -15.57
C ARG A 674 33.76 -52.01 -16.67
N LYS A 675 32.91 -51.52 -17.48
CA LYS A 675 32.91 -51.31 -18.94
C LYS A 675 31.67 -51.78 -19.70
N LYS A 676 31.11 -50.80 -20.43
CA LYS A 676 30.81 -50.74 -21.88
C LYS A 676 29.76 -51.77 -22.40
N THR A 677 28.78 -51.40 -23.18
CA THR A 677 28.65 -50.69 -24.45
C THR A 677 27.20 -50.72 -24.92
N ALA A 678 26.82 -49.67 -25.65
CA ALA A 678 25.58 -49.64 -26.46
C ALA A 678 25.64 -50.63 -27.64
N PRO A 679 24.57 -50.90 -28.37
CA PRO A 679 24.27 -50.06 -29.48
C PRO A 679 22.79 -49.82 -29.85
N LYS A 680 22.63 -48.80 -30.69
CA LYS A 680 21.49 -48.40 -31.52
C LYS A 680 20.81 -49.53 -32.27
N LYS A 681 19.51 -49.41 -32.52
CA LYS A 681 18.91 -49.64 -33.85
C LYS A 681 17.62 -48.84 -34.02
N GLU A 682 17.63 -48.11 -35.11
CA GLU A 682 16.57 -47.48 -35.85
C GLU A 682 15.57 -48.48 -36.44
N VAL A 683 14.48 -47.84 -36.99
CA VAL A 683 13.62 -48.27 -38.13
C VAL A 683 12.20 -48.59 -37.67
N LYS A 684 11.13 -48.06 -38.21
CA LYS A 684 10.69 -47.30 -39.37
C LYS A 684 9.21 -46.99 -39.24
N ALA A 685 8.79 -45.98 -39.98
CA ALA A 685 7.41 -45.51 -40.22
C ALA A 685 6.55 -46.53 -41.00
N ALA A 686 5.23 -46.42 -40.87
CA ALA A 686 4.20 -46.71 -41.86
C ALA A 686 2.94 -45.95 -41.42
N GLU A 687 2.54 -44.92 -42.06
CA GLU A 687 1.67 -44.75 -43.23
C GLU A 687 0.19 -45.02 -42.95
N ALA A 688 -0.56 -44.01 -43.33
CA ALA A 688 -2.01 -43.84 -43.33
C ALA A 688 -2.75 -44.73 -44.36
N PRO A 689 -4.08 -44.75 -44.42
CA PRO A 689 -4.66 -44.13 -45.62
C PRO A 689 -5.84 -43.16 -45.42
N ALA A 690 -5.94 -42.30 -46.42
CA ALA A 690 -6.95 -41.30 -46.69
C ALA A 690 -8.19 -41.90 -47.42
N ALA A 691 -9.29 -41.19 -47.39
CA ALA A 691 -10.26 -40.96 -48.45
C ALA A 691 -11.15 -39.80 -48.04
N GLU A 692 -11.09 -38.64 -48.73
CA GLU A 692 -11.90 -38.16 -49.87
C GLU A 692 -13.37 -38.00 -49.50
N GLU A 693 -14.01 -36.99 -49.80
CA GLU A 693 -14.11 -35.76 -50.57
C GLU A 693 -15.53 -35.21 -50.40
N LYS A 694 -15.78 -33.97 -50.34
CA LYS A 694 -16.30 -33.08 -51.38
C LYS A 694 -16.55 -31.68 -50.93
N ALA A 695 -16.04 -30.81 -51.80
CA ALA A 695 -16.17 -29.35 -51.82
C ALA A 695 -17.52 -28.88 -52.42
N GLU A 696 -17.91 -27.68 -52.06
CA GLU A 696 -18.56 -26.64 -52.92
C GLU A 696 -18.66 -25.39 -52.07
N ALA A 697 -18.15 -24.31 -52.34
CA ALA A 697 -17.90 -23.36 -53.40
C ALA A 697 -18.27 -21.98 -52.88
N ALA A 698 -17.29 -21.09 -52.87
CA ALA A 698 -17.49 -19.62 -52.75
C ALA A 698 -17.96 -19.01 -54.09
N PRO A 699 -18.48 -17.77 -54.09
CA PRO A 699 -17.81 -16.80 -54.95
C PRO A 699 -17.58 -15.43 -54.28
N GLU A 700 -16.35 -14.97 -54.34
CA GLU A 700 -15.80 -13.93 -55.22
C GLU A 700 -16.16 -12.47 -54.93
N LYS A 701 -15.07 -11.77 -54.58
CA LYS A 701 -14.88 -10.32 -54.73
C LYS A 701 -14.92 -9.88 -56.23
N PRO A 702 -15.13 -8.58 -56.49
CA PRO A 702 -14.25 -7.97 -57.43
C PRO A 702 -13.49 -6.74 -56.92
N ALA A 703 -12.33 -6.62 -57.49
CA ALA A 703 -11.30 -5.66 -57.24
C ALA A 703 -11.43 -4.35 -58.03
N LYS A 704 -10.79 -3.34 -57.44
CA LYS A 704 -10.03 -2.22 -58.03
C LYS A 704 -10.42 -1.64 -59.39
N LYS A 705 -10.53 -0.30 -59.40
CA LYS A 705 -9.76 0.53 -60.37
C LYS A 705 -9.51 1.95 -59.85
N ALA A 706 -8.30 2.38 -60.10
CA ALA A 706 -7.65 3.63 -59.72
C ALA A 706 -7.83 4.72 -60.78
N ALA A 707 -7.37 5.92 -60.37
CA ALA A 707 -6.91 7.07 -61.17
C ALA A 707 -7.97 8.17 -61.47
N ALA A 708 -7.72 9.44 -61.41
CA ALA A 708 -6.58 10.32 -61.37
C ALA A 708 -7.02 11.77 -61.23
N LYS A 709 -6.19 12.56 -60.56
CA LYS A 709 -5.87 13.99 -60.73
C LYS A 709 -6.86 14.94 -61.42
N ARG A 710 -7.20 16.09 -60.76
CA ARG A 710 -6.71 17.46 -61.21
C ARG A 710 -7.36 18.59 -60.38
N THR A 711 -6.51 19.29 -59.68
CA THR A 711 -6.34 20.77 -59.57
C THR A 711 -7.47 21.69 -59.97
N ARG A 712 -7.87 22.61 -59.08
CA ARG A 712 -7.78 24.10 -59.29
C ARG A 712 -8.43 24.82 -58.05
N LYS A 713 -7.63 25.67 -57.43
CA LYS A 713 -8.05 26.96 -56.86
C LYS A 713 -8.32 27.90 -58.06
N PRO A 714 -9.07 29.01 -57.97
CA PRO A 714 -8.82 30.09 -57.04
C PRO A 714 -10.04 30.94 -56.63
N ALA A 715 -9.73 31.90 -55.78
CA ALA A 715 -10.13 33.30 -55.77
C ALA A 715 -11.14 33.78 -54.71
N ALA A 716 -10.60 34.68 -53.97
CA ALA A 716 -11.15 35.60 -53.02
C ALA A 716 -12.24 36.52 -53.55
N LYS A 717 -13.14 36.94 -52.67
CA LYS A 717 -13.67 38.32 -52.74
C LYS A 717 -13.86 38.91 -51.34
N LYS A 718 -13.22 40.06 -51.17
CA LYS A 718 -13.39 41.04 -50.07
C LYS A 718 -14.78 41.65 -50.11
N ALA A 719 -15.28 42.04 -48.99
CA ALA A 719 -16.04 43.27 -48.70
C ALA A 719 -15.95 43.44 -47.17
N GLU A 720 -15.24 44.30 -46.66
CA GLU A 720 -15.36 45.74 -46.38
C GLU A 720 -16.22 46.02 -45.15
N ALA A 721 -15.57 46.71 -44.28
CA ALA A 721 -15.92 47.18 -42.95
C ALA A 721 -16.88 48.39 -42.98
N ALA A 722 -17.57 48.60 -41.89
CA ALA A 722 -17.64 49.89 -41.24
C ALA A 722 -18.27 49.77 -39.83
N PRO A 723 -18.02 50.71 -38.94
CA PRO A 723 -17.92 50.52 -37.52
C PRO A 723 -19.12 51.16 -36.76
N VAL A 724 -19.39 50.69 -35.51
CA VAL A 724 -20.19 51.45 -34.54
C VAL A 724 -19.60 51.34 -33.14
N LYS A 725 -19.09 52.44 -32.71
CA LYS A 725 -19.09 53.19 -31.45
C LYS A 725 -18.92 52.45 -30.12
N ALA A 726 -17.92 52.95 -29.42
CA ALA A 726 -17.67 52.90 -28.01
C ALA A 726 -18.78 53.58 -27.19
N GLU A 727 -19.09 53.02 -26.02
CA GLU A 727 -19.63 53.70 -24.86
C GLU A 727 -18.95 53.10 -23.59
N GLU A 728 -18.15 53.86 -23.00
CA GLU A 728 -18.01 54.52 -21.69
C GLU A 728 -18.06 53.60 -20.50
N LYS A 729 -16.90 53.59 -19.81
CA LYS A 729 -16.69 53.22 -18.40
C LYS A 729 -17.37 54.24 -17.49
N PRO A 730 -17.76 53.87 -16.29
CA PRO A 730 -17.65 54.73 -15.12
C PRO A 730 -16.58 54.24 -14.14
N ALA A 731 -16.09 55.26 -13.44
CA ALA A 731 -14.89 55.45 -12.69
C ALA A 731 -14.74 54.62 -11.40
N GLU A 732 -13.47 54.52 -11.04
CA GLU A 732 -12.93 54.14 -9.73
C GLU A 732 -13.49 55.01 -8.58
N GLU A 733 -13.87 54.38 -7.47
CA GLU A 733 -13.85 54.98 -6.15
C GLU A 733 -12.83 54.25 -5.25
N LYS A 734 -11.88 55.06 -4.76
CA LYS A 734 -10.91 54.67 -3.74
C LYS A 734 -11.57 54.73 -2.35
N PRO A 735 -11.23 53.81 -1.44
CA PRO A 735 -11.62 53.97 -0.02
C PRO A 735 -10.63 54.86 0.73
N THR A 736 -11.19 55.73 1.51
CA THR A 736 -10.56 56.62 2.47
C THR A 736 -10.03 55.90 3.70
N GLU A 737 -8.81 56.27 4.10
CA GLU A 737 -8.19 55.96 5.39
C GLU A 737 -8.98 56.58 6.55
N GLU A 738 -9.17 55.82 7.62
CA GLU A 738 -9.35 56.34 8.99
C GLU A 738 -8.34 55.66 9.93
N LYS A 739 -7.54 56.51 10.56
CA LYS A 739 -6.55 56.18 11.59
C LYS A 739 -7.17 56.28 12.98
N PRO A 740 -6.55 55.65 14.00
CA PRO A 740 -7.19 55.20 15.24
C PRO A 740 -7.13 56.25 16.38
N ALA A 741 -8.08 56.11 17.31
CA ALA A 741 -8.00 56.76 18.61
C ALA A 741 -7.49 55.77 19.69
N ALA A 742 -6.49 56.24 20.39
CA ALA A 742 -5.94 55.63 21.60
C ALA A 742 -6.79 56.03 22.83
N GLU A 743 -6.84 55.12 23.81
CA GLU A 743 -6.95 55.39 25.26
C GLU A 743 -7.07 54.04 25.97
N THR A 744 -6.27 53.74 26.83
CA THR A 744 -5.63 54.03 28.11
C THR A 744 -5.71 52.80 29.01
N ALA A 745 -4.58 52.55 29.62
CA ALA A 745 -4.27 51.48 30.55
C ALA A 745 -5.12 51.49 31.83
N ALA A 746 -5.30 50.31 32.40
CA ALA A 746 -5.26 50.11 33.85
C ALA A 746 -4.73 48.73 34.19
N GLU A 747 -3.62 48.75 34.90
CA GLU A 747 -3.03 47.62 35.65
C GLU A 747 -3.98 47.16 36.75
N GLU A 748 -4.00 45.88 36.98
CA GLU A 748 -4.06 45.29 38.34
C GLU A 748 -3.57 43.85 38.33
N LYS A 749 -2.51 43.57 39.05
CA LYS A 749 -2.01 42.35 39.65
C LYS A 749 -2.19 42.47 41.15
N PRO A 750 -1.94 41.42 41.94
CA PRO A 750 -2.23 39.98 41.93
C PRO A 750 -2.91 39.53 43.24
N GLU A 751 -3.13 38.26 43.41
CA GLU A 751 -3.03 37.42 44.61
C GLU A 751 -4.07 36.27 44.59
N ALA A 752 -3.70 35.11 44.63
CA ALA A 752 -3.33 34.01 45.50
C ALA A 752 -3.33 32.68 44.73
#